data_a1a4e33d8e8b318007a7a81716f55cc0
#
_entry.id   a1a4e33d8e8b318007a7a81716f55cc0
#
_cell.length_a   1.000
_cell.length_b   1.000
_cell.length_c   1.000
_cell.angle_alpha   90.00
_cell.angle_beta   90.00
_cell.angle_gamma   90.00
#
_symmetry.space_group_name_H-M   'P 1'
#
loop_
_entity.id
_entity.type
_entity.pdbx_description
1 polymer ?
#
loop_
_entity_poly.entity_id
_entity_poly.type
_entity_poly.pdbx_seq_one_letter_code
_entity_poly.pdbx_strand_id
1 'polypeptide(L)'
;MIDKMLIRGAKVHNLKNIDVDIPLGKIVGIAGVSGSGKSSLALGVLYAEGSRRYLEALSTYTRRRMTQASRASVDEVLYVPAALALHQRPGVPGIRSTFGTGTELLNSLRLMYSRLASHRCPNGHFLSPSLAVAAGKELVCPECSAHFYAPSAEELSFNSQGACQRCGGTGIVRTVNLDALVPDDSLTINEGAVAPWNSLMWSLMTDICREMGVRTDVPFRELTKQEKEIVFHGPAVKKHILYRPKKSDSNDFAELDFTYFNAIYTVENALAKVKDEKGMKRVEKFLKEDICLDCHGTRLSAAARAPKLQGISLDEACAMTLSELIVWVEGVPQSLPEEMRPMAQSICEAFQSTAKRLMDLGLGYLTLDRSASTLSTGERQRMQLARAVRNRTTGVLYVLDEPSIGLHPSNIVGLTGVLQDLVADGNSVILVDHDTQILKESDWLIEMGPEAGAKGGHIIAQGNISTIAADPASQIGPFLSGTANARLRPCIEKEMLFTNGRIHLSTDRIHTVKPLEVDIPKGRLTVVTGVSGSGKTTMVLESLIPALQAKISGSALPAHIRAVDADGIAHVKLMDATPIGINVRSTVATYAGIHDDLRKLYAKSPDAKALGYKAGDFSYNTGTLRCPGCDGTGVVSLDVQFLPDVNIPCPDCRGSRYSKAAYTVKLTNKSGAHISLPELMDMDVNTAIDFCRDIKSVSQKLEILKQLGLGYLTLGEETPGLSGGEAQRLKLASEIGKTQEDSVFVFDEPSIGLHPLDVQVLLGVFQALLHHGATVVVIEHDLDVIKNADYVIDMGPGGGEAGGQIIASGTPQEIKENPNSITGNYIS
;
A
#
# COMPACT_ATOMS: atom_id res chain seq x y z
N MET A 1 -34.25 13.92 22.57
CA MET A 1 -33.22 12.95 22.13
C MET A 1 -31.97 13.74 21.77
N ILE A 2 -30.80 13.22 22.08
CA ILE A 2 -29.54 13.83 21.65
C ILE A 2 -29.44 13.53 20.15
N ASP A 3 -29.34 14.56 19.33
CA ASP A 3 -29.36 14.49 17.87
C ASP A 3 -28.03 14.97 17.22
N LYS A 4 -27.07 15.42 18.04
CA LYS A 4 -25.78 15.97 17.59
C LYS A 4 -24.63 15.60 18.50
N MET A 5 -23.47 15.46 17.93
CA MET A 5 -22.16 15.50 18.61
C MET A 5 -21.71 16.95 18.69
N LEU A 6 -21.18 17.36 19.84
CA LEU A 6 -20.72 18.73 20.06
C LEU A 6 -19.22 18.74 20.30
N ILE A 7 -18.48 19.47 19.49
CA ILE A 7 -17.03 19.67 19.62
C ILE A 7 -16.79 21.16 19.84
N ARG A 8 -15.96 21.48 20.84
CA ARG A 8 -15.61 22.87 21.16
C ARG A 8 -14.11 22.98 21.36
N GLY A 9 -13.51 23.97 20.73
CA GLY A 9 -12.11 24.30 20.90
C GLY A 9 -11.14 23.25 20.39
N ALA A 10 -11.41 22.59 19.27
CA ALA A 10 -10.51 21.57 18.72
C ALA A 10 -9.24 22.19 18.13
N LYS A 11 -8.08 21.72 18.63
CA LYS A 11 -6.72 22.21 18.29
C LYS A 11 -5.77 21.08 17.89
N VAL A 12 -6.29 19.97 17.37
CA VAL A 12 -5.50 18.80 16.97
C VAL A 12 -4.78 19.12 15.66
N HIS A 13 -3.46 18.85 15.61
CA HIS A 13 -2.62 19.12 14.44
C HIS A 13 -2.78 20.58 13.95
N ASN A 14 -3.32 20.75 12.72
CA ASN A 14 -3.48 22.06 12.10
C ASN A 14 -4.84 22.74 12.41
N LEU A 15 -5.72 22.12 13.19
CA LEU A 15 -7.02 22.71 13.54
C LEU A 15 -6.87 24.00 14.34
N LYS A 16 -7.64 25.04 13.98
CA LYS A 16 -7.56 26.39 14.50
C LYS A 16 -8.65 26.70 15.51
N ASN A 17 -8.69 25.95 16.62
CA ASN A 17 -9.66 26.15 17.71
C ASN A 17 -11.10 26.15 17.21
N ILE A 18 -11.47 25.10 16.47
CA ILE A 18 -12.77 25.02 15.82
C ILE A 18 -13.87 24.49 16.74
N ASP A 19 -15.08 25.04 16.54
CA ASP A 19 -16.31 24.57 17.13
C ASP A 19 -17.20 24.00 16.03
N VAL A 20 -17.78 22.81 16.26
CA VAL A 20 -18.67 22.17 15.28
C VAL A 20 -19.72 21.30 15.94
N ASP A 21 -20.94 21.37 15.39
CA ASP A 21 -22.07 20.50 15.71
C ASP A 21 -22.25 19.49 14.57
N ILE A 22 -22.22 18.21 14.87
CA ILE A 22 -22.28 17.14 13.88
C ILE A 22 -23.51 16.27 14.14
N PRO A 23 -24.45 16.13 13.18
CA PRO A 23 -25.66 15.35 13.39
C PRO A 23 -25.36 13.85 13.57
N LEU A 24 -26.14 13.20 14.46
CA LEU A 24 -26.13 11.76 14.69
C LEU A 24 -27.13 11.04 13.77
N GLY A 25 -26.90 9.74 13.53
CA GLY A 25 -27.76 8.91 12.69
C GLY A 25 -27.82 9.36 11.23
N LYS A 26 -26.73 9.92 10.73
CA LYS A 26 -26.59 10.50 9.39
C LYS A 26 -25.26 10.12 8.75
N ILE A 27 -25.19 10.23 7.42
CA ILE A 27 -23.93 10.25 6.67
C ILE A 27 -23.44 11.70 6.63
N VAL A 28 -22.33 11.97 7.31
CA VAL A 28 -21.71 13.29 7.34
C VAL A 28 -20.40 13.26 6.55
N GLY A 29 -20.37 13.99 5.45
CA GLY A 29 -19.17 14.17 4.62
C GLY A 29 -18.25 15.22 5.23
N ILE A 30 -16.92 14.99 5.16
CA ILE A 30 -15.90 16.00 5.47
C ILE A 30 -15.05 16.17 4.21
N ALA A 31 -15.17 17.33 3.57
CA ALA A 31 -14.48 17.69 2.34
C ALA A 31 -13.45 18.81 2.57
N GLY A 32 -12.65 19.11 1.56
CA GLY A 32 -11.67 20.21 1.54
C GLY A 32 -10.35 19.80 0.89
N VAL A 33 -9.50 20.75 0.56
CA VAL A 33 -8.20 20.52 -0.07
C VAL A 33 -7.28 19.62 0.77
N SER A 34 -6.30 18.98 0.12
CA SER A 34 -5.31 18.15 0.82
C SER A 34 -4.59 19.00 1.89
N GLY A 35 -4.41 18.44 3.11
CA GLY A 35 -3.77 19.17 4.21
C GLY A 35 -4.65 20.23 4.90
N SER A 36 -5.96 20.35 4.59
CA SER A 36 -6.86 21.33 5.22
C SER A 36 -7.32 20.97 6.65
N GLY A 37 -7.04 19.74 7.15
CA GLY A 37 -7.40 19.32 8.50
C GLY A 37 -8.56 18.31 8.59
N LYS A 38 -9.02 17.74 7.49
CA LYS A 38 -10.10 16.74 7.44
C LYS A 38 -9.85 15.54 8.36
N SER A 39 -8.72 14.85 8.15
CA SER A 39 -8.35 13.70 8.97
C SER A 39 -8.01 14.10 10.41
N SER A 40 -7.59 15.35 10.66
CA SER A 40 -7.40 15.89 12.01
C SER A 40 -8.74 15.97 12.76
N LEU A 41 -9.83 16.39 12.10
CA LEU A 41 -11.16 16.40 12.69
C LEU A 41 -11.73 14.97 12.83
N ALA A 42 -11.71 14.19 11.74
CA ALA A 42 -12.34 12.87 11.70
C ALA A 42 -11.62 11.84 12.60
N LEU A 43 -10.31 11.66 12.40
CA LEU A 43 -9.50 10.67 13.12
C LEU A 43 -8.92 11.25 14.41
N GLY A 44 -8.37 12.47 14.35
CA GLY A 44 -7.69 13.10 15.48
C GLY A 44 -8.62 13.56 16.60
N VAL A 45 -9.89 13.87 16.30
CA VAL A 45 -10.88 14.29 17.30
C VAL A 45 -11.98 13.23 17.49
N LEU A 46 -12.79 12.98 16.46
CA LEU A 46 -13.99 12.15 16.61
C LEU A 46 -13.67 10.69 16.92
N TYR A 47 -12.80 10.08 16.13
CA TYR A 47 -12.38 8.69 16.37
C TYR A 47 -11.59 8.57 17.68
N ALA A 48 -10.63 9.47 17.92
CA ALA A 48 -9.81 9.41 19.13
C ALA A 48 -10.66 9.48 20.40
N GLU A 49 -11.62 10.39 20.48
CA GLU A 49 -12.49 10.53 21.65
C GLU A 49 -13.54 9.40 21.75
N GLY A 50 -14.14 8.98 20.64
CA GLY A 50 -15.10 7.87 20.63
C GLY A 50 -14.44 6.53 20.97
N SER A 51 -13.25 6.25 20.43
CA SER A 51 -12.46 5.07 20.76
C SER A 51 -12.00 5.08 22.22
N ARG A 52 -11.52 6.21 22.72
CA ARG A 52 -11.10 6.37 24.13
C ARG A 52 -12.23 6.07 25.09
N ARG A 53 -13.41 6.63 24.89
CA ARG A 53 -14.60 6.41 25.74
C ARG A 53 -15.02 4.94 25.75
N TYR A 54 -14.98 4.27 24.60
CA TYR A 54 -15.23 2.84 24.50
C TYR A 54 -14.21 2.03 25.32
N LEU A 55 -12.92 2.34 25.17
CA LEU A 55 -11.84 1.65 25.90
C LEU A 55 -11.90 1.91 27.40
N GLU A 56 -12.32 3.09 27.85
CA GLU A 56 -12.51 3.41 29.27
C GLU A 56 -13.59 2.55 29.94
N ALA A 57 -14.59 2.11 29.18
CA ALA A 57 -15.64 1.22 29.67
C ALA A 57 -15.16 -0.24 29.83
N LEU A 58 -14.02 -0.61 29.24
CA LEU A 58 -13.48 -1.98 29.32
C LEU A 58 -12.60 -2.19 30.56
N SER A 59 -12.42 -3.46 30.94
CA SER A 59 -11.54 -3.84 32.05
C SER A 59 -10.10 -3.39 31.80
N THR A 60 -9.34 -3.12 32.87
CA THR A 60 -7.93 -2.69 32.80
C THR A 60 -7.06 -3.68 32.06
N TYR A 61 -7.35 -4.98 32.16
CA TYR A 61 -6.62 -6.04 31.45
C TYR A 61 -6.82 -5.97 29.93
N THR A 62 -8.06 -5.80 29.48
CA THR A 62 -8.40 -5.69 28.06
C THR A 62 -7.83 -4.38 27.47
N ARG A 63 -7.95 -3.28 28.22
CA ARG A 63 -7.44 -1.96 27.86
C ARG A 63 -5.94 -1.95 27.58
N ARG A 64 -5.15 -2.67 28.38
CA ARG A 64 -3.67 -2.78 28.19
C ARG A 64 -3.25 -3.52 26.93
N ARG A 65 -4.13 -4.31 26.30
CA ARG A 65 -3.85 -5.08 25.08
C ARG A 65 -4.33 -4.41 23.80
N MET A 66 -5.05 -3.29 23.92
CA MET A 66 -5.58 -2.56 22.76
C MET A 66 -4.80 -1.27 22.55
N THR A 67 -4.53 -0.96 21.28
CA THR A 67 -3.90 0.31 20.93
C THR A 67 -4.83 1.46 21.34
N GLN A 68 -4.34 2.36 22.17
CA GLN A 68 -5.09 3.53 22.62
C GLN A 68 -4.77 4.72 21.71
N ALA A 69 -5.81 5.39 21.21
CA ALA A 69 -5.63 6.69 20.59
C ALA A 69 -5.21 7.72 21.67
N SER A 70 -4.28 8.61 21.31
CA SER A 70 -3.91 9.73 22.18
C SER A 70 -5.12 10.64 22.43
N ARG A 71 -5.17 11.26 23.61
CA ARG A 71 -6.22 12.22 23.93
C ARG A 71 -6.18 13.39 22.95
N ALA A 72 -7.33 13.71 22.36
CA ALA A 72 -7.44 14.85 21.47
C ALA A 72 -7.22 16.17 22.23
N SER A 73 -6.57 17.15 21.58
CA SER A 73 -6.44 18.51 22.12
C SER A 73 -7.71 19.28 21.79
N VAL A 74 -8.70 19.18 22.69
CA VAL A 74 -10.02 19.82 22.57
C VAL A 74 -10.43 20.36 23.92
N ASP A 75 -11.21 21.46 23.94
CA ASP A 75 -11.70 22.05 25.19
C ASP A 75 -12.87 21.19 25.72
N GLU A 76 -13.84 20.82 24.85
CA GLU A 76 -14.95 19.96 25.21
C GLU A 76 -15.43 19.10 24.03
N VAL A 77 -15.78 17.83 24.32
CA VAL A 77 -16.43 16.91 23.36
C VAL A 77 -17.58 16.19 24.04
N LEU A 78 -18.81 16.36 23.52
CA LEU A 78 -20.02 15.75 24.08
C LEU A 78 -20.69 14.84 23.04
N TYR A 79 -21.30 13.77 23.54
CA TYR A 79 -22.22 12.88 22.81
C TYR A 79 -21.57 12.11 21.63
N VAL A 80 -20.26 11.98 21.60
CA VAL A 80 -19.58 11.12 20.59
C VAL A 80 -19.78 9.67 20.98
N PRO A 81 -20.37 8.83 20.08
CA PRO A 81 -20.53 7.40 20.32
C PRO A 81 -19.19 6.65 20.36
N ALA A 82 -19.24 5.37 20.73
CA ALA A 82 -18.11 4.47 20.51
C ALA A 82 -17.74 4.47 19.01
N ALA A 83 -16.47 4.71 18.69
CA ALA A 83 -16.04 4.92 17.31
C ALA A 83 -15.17 3.78 16.78
N LEU A 84 -15.42 3.43 15.53
CA LEU A 84 -14.61 2.53 14.73
C LEU A 84 -14.04 3.29 13.52
N ALA A 85 -12.74 3.18 13.26
CA ALA A 85 -12.13 3.82 12.10
C ALA A 85 -11.69 2.81 11.05
N LEU A 86 -11.91 3.16 9.79
CA LEU A 86 -11.31 2.52 8.63
C LEU A 86 -10.34 3.53 8.01
N HIS A 87 -9.06 3.29 8.22
CA HIS A 87 -7.99 4.16 7.75
C HIS A 87 -7.78 4.03 6.24
N GLN A 88 -7.33 5.10 5.61
CA GLN A 88 -6.95 5.15 4.20
C GLN A 88 -5.98 4.02 3.81
N ARG A 89 -5.04 3.67 4.68
CA ARG A 89 -4.06 2.61 4.45
C ARG A 89 -4.14 1.52 5.52
N PRO A 90 -4.95 0.48 5.30
CA PRO A 90 -4.95 -0.67 6.19
C PRO A 90 -3.58 -1.34 6.22
N GLY A 91 -3.15 -1.79 7.39
CA GLY A 91 -1.91 -2.56 7.54
C GLY A 91 -1.89 -3.78 6.59
N VAL A 92 -0.70 -4.13 6.10
CA VAL A 92 -0.53 -5.31 5.24
C VAL A 92 -0.66 -6.56 6.11
N PRO A 93 -1.63 -7.45 5.84
CA PRO A 93 -1.81 -8.66 6.61
C PRO A 93 -0.65 -9.64 6.43
N GLY A 94 -0.43 -10.47 7.45
CA GLY A 94 0.60 -11.51 7.39
C GLY A 94 0.34 -12.58 6.32
N ILE A 95 1.37 -13.35 5.97
CA ILE A 95 1.40 -14.36 4.90
C ILE A 95 0.29 -15.43 4.99
N ARG A 96 -0.22 -15.68 6.21
CA ARG A 96 -1.32 -16.63 6.45
C ARG A 96 -2.71 -16.03 6.27
N SER A 97 -2.81 -14.74 6.01
CA SER A 97 -4.10 -14.08 5.78
C SER A 97 -4.49 -14.17 4.31
N THR A 98 -5.74 -14.55 4.06
CA THR A 98 -6.35 -14.57 2.73
C THR A 98 -7.58 -13.67 2.71
N PHE A 99 -8.11 -13.37 1.52
CA PHE A 99 -9.38 -12.69 1.36
C PHE A 99 -10.50 -13.41 2.13
N GLY A 100 -10.55 -14.76 2.05
CA GLY A 100 -11.54 -15.56 2.77
C GLY A 100 -11.43 -15.48 4.29
N THR A 101 -10.19 -15.40 4.86
CA THR A 101 -10.02 -15.20 6.32
C THR A 101 -10.29 -13.75 6.73
N GLY A 102 -9.91 -12.78 5.91
CA GLY A 102 -10.14 -11.36 6.15
C GLY A 102 -11.62 -10.98 6.16
N THR A 103 -12.42 -11.60 5.29
CA THR A 103 -13.88 -11.43 5.21
C THR A 103 -14.66 -12.35 6.14
N GLU A 104 -14.00 -13.33 6.75
CA GLU A 104 -14.59 -14.42 7.53
C GLU A 104 -15.51 -15.38 6.73
N LEU A 105 -15.65 -15.19 5.41
CA LEU A 105 -16.41 -16.10 4.55
C LEU A 105 -15.87 -17.54 4.59
N LEU A 106 -14.56 -17.69 4.73
CA LEU A 106 -13.93 -19.00 4.86
C LEU A 106 -14.42 -19.75 6.10
N ASN A 107 -14.79 -19.06 7.19
CA ASN A 107 -15.34 -19.69 8.40
C ASN A 107 -16.70 -20.31 8.10
N SER A 108 -17.58 -19.60 7.38
CA SER A 108 -18.88 -20.11 6.97
C SER A 108 -18.73 -21.27 5.98
N LEU A 109 -17.79 -21.17 5.04
CA LEU A 109 -17.51 -22.24 4.06
C LEU A 109 -16.97 -23.49 4.77
N ARG A 110 -16.04 -23.39 5.71
CA ARG A 110 -15.55 -24.51 6.51
C ARG A 110 -16.67 -25.16 7.33
N LEU A 111 -17.61 -24.38 7.84
CA LEU A 111 -18.78 -24.90 8.54
C LEU A 111 -19.68 -25.72 7.59
N MET A 112 -19.90 -25.25 6.35
CA MET A 112 -20.62 -26.03 5.34
C MET A 112 -19.92 -27.37 5.08
N TYR A 113 -18.61 -27.37 4.87
CA TYR A 113 -17.85 -28.61 4.64
C TYR A 113 -17.85 -29.54 5.84
N SER A 114 -17.78 -29.03 7.05
CA SER A 114 -17.83 -29.83 8.28
C SER A 114 -19.20 -30.50 8.48
N ARG A 115 -20.30 -29.82 8.15
CA ARG A 115 -21.65 -30.23 8.53
C ARG A 115 -22.50 -30.76 7.39
N LEU A 116 -22.19 -30.41 6.14
CA LEU A 116 -23.04 -30.69 4.98
C LEU A 116 -22.36 -31.57 3.93
N ALA A 117 -21.04 -31.76 4.01
CA ALA A 117 -20.28 -32.49 3.00
C ALA A 117 -20.35 -34.01 3.17
N SER A 118 -19.94 -34.68 2.11
CA SER A 118 -19.56 -36.10 2.20
C SER A 118 -18.17 -36.24 2.79
N HIS A 119 -18.00 -37.20 3.70
CA HIS A 119 -16.73 -37.40 4.42
C HIS A 119 -16.10 -38.75 4.13
N ARG A 120 -14.77 -38.78 4.17
CA ARG A 120 -13.99 -40.00 3.94
C ARG A 120 -13.71 -40.72 5.26
N CYS A 121 -14.03 -42.01 5.32
CA CYS A 121 -13.65 -42.83 6.47
C CYS A 121 -12.14 -43.08 6.51
N PRO A 122 -11.54 -43.53 7.62
CA PRO A 122 -10.08 -43.80 7.72
C PRO A 122 -9.57 -44.80 6.69
N ASN A 123 -10.43 -45.69 6.18
CA ASN A 123 -10.09 -46.68 5.15
C ASN A 123 -10.36 -46.21 3.72
N GLY A 124 -10.77 -44.94 3.54
CA GLY A 124 -10.84 -44.28 2.25
C GLY A 124 -12.25 -44.27 1.58
N HIS A 125 -13.28 -44.88 2.15
CA HIS A 125 -14.65 -44.88 1.60
C HIS A 125 -15.34 -43.54 1.88
N PHE A 126 -16.18 -43.07 0.96
CA PHE A 126 -16.97 -41.85 1.12
C PHE A 126 -18.33 -42.14 1.73
N LEU A 127 -18.70 -41.37 2.76
CA LEU A 127 -20.05 -41.37 3.33
C LEU A 127 -20.82 -40.16 2.83
N SER A 128 -22.04 -40.37 2.36
CA SER A 128 -22.95 -39.30 1.92
C SER A 128 -23.34 -38.38 3.08
N PRO A 129 -23.72 -37.12 2.79
CA PRO A 129 -24.27 -36.20 3.79
C PRO A 129 -25.46 -36.82 4.53
N SER A 130 -25.53 -36.65 5.84
CA SER A 130 -26.58 -37.19 6.68
C SER A 130 -26.81 -36.35 7.94
N LEU A 131 -27.95 -36.55 8.63
CA LEU A 131 -28.20 -35.89 9.91
C LEU A 131 -27.14 -36.20 10.97
N ALA A 132 -26.49 -37.38 10.92
CA ALA A 132 -25.39 -37.71 11.81
C ALA A 132 -24.18 -36.80 11.56
N VAL A 133 -23.85 -36.55 10.31
CA VAL A 133 -22.79 -35.56 9.92
C VAL A 133 -23.19 -34.17 10.39
N ALA A 134 -24.40 -33.71 10.11
CA ALA A 134 -24.92 -32.41 10.49
C ALA A 134 -24.89 -32.21 12.02
N ALA A 135 -25.25 -33.23 12.77
CA ALA A 135 -25.25 -33.19 14.24
C ALA A 135 -23.87 -33.42 14.88
N GLY A 136 -22.82 -33.70 14.09
CA GLY A 136 -21.49 -34.03 14.59
C GLY A 136 -21.43 -35.30 15.41
N LYS A 137 -22.27 -36.27 15.11
CA LYS A 137 -22.29 -37.56 15.77
C LYS A 137 -21.23 -38.51 15.19
N GLU A 138 -20.94 -39.58 15.93
CA GLU A 138 -20.10 -40.66 15.42
C GLU A 138 -20.70 -41.26 14.15
N LEU A 139 -19.87 -41.48 13.16
CA LEU A 139 -20.21 -42.07 11.87
C LEU A 139 -19.66 -43.49 11.82
N VAL A 140 -20.45 -44.42 11.24
CA VAL A 140 -20.04 -45.80 10.96
C VAL A 140 -20.01 -46.01 9.47
N CYS A 141 -18.87 -46.38 8.92
CA CYS A 141 -18.74 -46.66 7.50
C CYS A 141 -19.54 -47.91 7.11
N PRO A 142 -20.48 -47.85 6.17
CA PRO A 142 -21.28 -49.03 5.77
C PRO A 142 -20.45 -50.08 5.04
N GLU A 143 -19.30 -49.71 4.45
CA GLU A 143 -18.46 -50.64 3.68
C GLU A 143 -17.43 -51.39 4.53
N CYS A 144 -16.88 -50.73 5.58
CA CYS A 144 -15.79 -51.30 6.37
C CYS A 144 -16.02 -51.25 7.87
N SER A 145 -17.18 -50.76 8.34
CA SER A 145 -17.59 -50.64 9.74
C SER A 145 -16.62 -49.81 10.61
N ALA A 146 -15.78 -48.99 10.00
CA ALA A 146 -14.90 -48.10 10.76
C ALA A 146 -15.73 -46.98 11.40
N HIS A 147 -15.44 -46.72 12.68
CA HIS A 147 -16.02 -45.64 13.47
C HIS A 147 -15.16 -44.42 13.37
N PHE A 148 -15.74 -43.24 13.08
CA PHE A 148 -15.02 -41.99 12.97
C PHE A 148 -15.95 -40.77 13.13
N TYR A 149 -15.39 -39.58 13.25
CA TYR A 149 -16.14 -38.33 13.27
C TYR A 149 -15.82 -37.50 12.02
N ALA A 150 -16.82 -36.80 11.53
CA ALA A 150 -16.59 -35.76 10.50
C ALA A 150 -15.64 -34.66 11.06
N PRO A 151 -14.70 -34.16 10.28
CA PRO A 151 -13.78 -33.10 10.72
C PRO A 151 -14.57 -31.86 11.14
N SER A 152 -14.18 -31.27 12.24
CA SER A 152 -14.69 -29.98 12.72
C SER A 152 -14.25 -28.83 11.76
N ALA A 153 -14.90 -27.67 11.83
CA ALA A 153 -14.50 -26.52 11.06
C ALA A 153 -13.07 -26.06 11.37
N GLU A 154 -12.54 -26.37 12.57
CA GLU A 154 -11.17 -26.07 12.96
C GLU A 154 -10.15 -27.02 12.31
N GLU A 155 -10.51 -28.31 12.19
CA GLU A 155 -9.70 -29.31 11.50
C GLU A 155 -9.65 -29.09 9.96
N LEU A 156 -10.53 -28.23 9.43
CA LEU A 156 -10.52 -27.74 8.05
C LEU A 156 -9.80 -26.39 7.88
N SER A 157 -9.17 -25.88 8.94
CA SER A 157 -8.48 -24.59 8.90
C SER A 157 -6.98 -24.74 8.59
N PHE A 158 -6.51 -24.06 7.56
CA PHE A 158 -5.08 -24.01 7.25
C PHE A 158 -4.26 -23.20 8.29
N ASN A 159 -4.93 -22.45 9.16
CA ASN A 159 -4.28 -21.74 10.28
C ASN A 159 -4.21 -22.57 11.56
N SER A 160 -4.72 -23.79 11.53
CA SER A 160 -4.80 -24.71 12.64
C SER A 160 -4.52 -26.16 12.17
N GLN A 161 -5.33 -27.12 12.57
CA GLN A 161 -5.10 -28.56 12.37
C GLN A 161 -5.20 -28.99 10.88
N GLY A 162 -5.93 -28.23 10.05
CA GLY A 162 -6.05 -28.49 8.61
C GLY A 162 -4.85 -28.02 7.80
N ALA A 163 -3.81 -27.47 8.42
CA ALA A 163 -2.63 -26.95 7.73
C ALA A 163 -1.84 -28.05 7.02
N CYS A 164 -1.34 -27.75 5.83
CA CYS A 164 -0.32 -28.59 5.16
C CYS A 164 0.93 -28.64 6.06
N GLN A 165 1.38 -29.85 6.36
CA GLN A 165 2.52 -30.03 7.29
C GLN A 165 3.83 -29.44 6.73
N ARG A 166 4.05 -29.53 5.41
CA ARG A 166 5.28 -29.06 4.77
C ARG A 166 5.43 -27.53 4.81
N CYS A 167 4.36 -26.80 4.48
CA CYS A 167 4.40 -25.33 4.45
C CYS A 167 3.79 -24.67 5.70
N GLY A 168 3.28 -25.45 6.64
CA GLY A 168 2.64 -24.94 7.85
C GLY A 168 1.42 -24.04 7.57
N GLY A 169 0.70 -24.27 6.45
CA GLY A 169 -0.48 -23.50 6.07
C GLY A 169 -0.18 -22.18 5.33
N THR A 170 1.06 -21.94 4.89
CA THR A 170 1.41 -20.75 4.10
C THR A 170 1.13 -20.90 2.61
N GLY A 171 1.09 -22.15 2.08
CA GLY A 171 0.95 -22.45 0.66
C GLY A 171 2.26 -22.36 -0.13
N ILE A 172 3.28 -21.75 0.45
CA ILE A 172 4.61 -21.55 -0.16
C ILE A 172 5.70 -22.13 0.74
N VAL A 173 6.84 -22.45 0.12
CA VAL A 173 8.05 -22.88 0.79
C VAL A 173 9.17 -21.91 0.40
N ARG A 174 9.90 -21.42 1.39
CA ARG A 174 11.05 -20.55 1.16
C ARG A 174 12.29 -21.42 1.02
N THR A 175 12.91 -21.35 -0.15
CA THR A 175 14.15 -22.05 -0.49
C THR A 175 15.26 -21.04 -0.74
N VAL A 176 16.51 -21.47 -0.58
CA VAL A 176 17.65 -20.59 -0.86
C VAL A 176 17.74 -20.33 -2.37
N ASN A 177 17.84 -19.07 -2.75
CA ASN A 177 18.05 -18.66 -4.14
C ASN A 177 19.54 -18.70 -4.45
N LEU A 178 19.98 -19.69 -5.24
CA LEU A 178 21.40 -19.87 -5.59
C LEU A 178 21.97 -18.67 -6.34
N ASP A 179 21.20 -18.04 -7.21
CA ASP A 179 21.64 -16.87 -7.99
C ASP A 179 21.89 -15.65 -7.09
N ALA A 180 21.11 -15.54 -6.00
CA ALA A 180 21.29 -14.48 -5.03
C ALA A 180 22.49 -14.70 -4.08
N LEU A 181 23.01 -15.92 -3.99
CA LEU A 181 24.22 -16.21 -3.21
C LEU A 181 25.47 -15.61 -3.86
N VAL A 182 25.50 -15.57 -5.20
CA VAL A 182 26.61 -15.03 -6.00
C VAL A 182 26.01 -14.12 -7.08
N PRO A 183 25.61 -12.89 -6.73
CA PRO A 183 24.93 -11.99 -7.67
C PRO A 183 25.87 -11.44 -8.77
N ASP A 184 27.18 -11.46 -8.55
CA ASP A 184 28.20 -11.07 -9.52
C ASP A 184 29.35 -12.11 -9.52
N ASP A 185 29.36 -12.97 -10.50
CA ASP A 185 30.35 -14.03 -10.64
C ASP A 185 31.68 -13.57 -11.26
N SER A 186 31.79 -12.31 -11.68
CA SER A 186 33.02 -11.68 -12.11
C SER A 186 33.93 -11.29 -10.93
N LEU A 187 33.39 -11.19 -9.73
CA LEU A 187 34.12 -10.91 -8.51
C LEU A 187 34.82 -12.17 -7.99
N THR A 188 35.91 -11.96 -7.27
CA THR A 188 36.57 -13.01 -6.48
C THR A 188 35.87 -13.19 -5.13
N ILE A 189 36.09 -14.35 -4.48
CA ILE A 189 35.57 -14.54 -3.10
C ILE A 189 36.18 -13.51 -2.14
N ASN A 190 37.44 -13.12 -2.35
CA ASN A 190 38.11 -12.08 -1.57
C ASN A 190 37.45 -10.70 -1.75
N GLU A 191 36.92 -10.40 -2.93
CA GLU A 191 36.16 -9.18 -3.24
C GLU A 191 34.70 -9.24 -2.80
N GLY A 192 34.25 -10.40 -2.33
CA GLY A 192 32.92 -10.59 -1.79
C GLY A 192 31.90 -11.19 -2.72
N ALA A 193 32.28 -11.97 -3.70
CA ALA A 193 31.39 -12.68 -4.62
C ALA A 193 30.29 -13.47 -3.88
N VAL A 194 30.61 -14.08 -2.72
CA VAL A 194 29.62 -14.82 -1.90
C VAL A 194 28.92 -13.87 -0.93
N ALA A 195 27.81 -13.30 -1.38
CA ALA A 195 27.08 -12.25 -0.69
C ALA A 195 26.60 -12.61 0.74
N PRO A 196 26.15 -13.84 1.07
CA PRO A 196 25.78 -14.19 2.44
C PRO A 196 26.92 -14.08 3.46
N TRP A 197 28.14 -14.40 3.06
CA TRP A 197 29.29 -14.30 3.98
C TRP A 197 29.63 -12.85 4.35
N ASN A 198 29.28 -11.89 3.50
CA ASN A 198 29.50 -10.46 3.76
C ASN A 198 28.41 -9.83 4.63
N SER A 199 27.19 -10.35 4.59
CA SER A 199 26.02 -9.70 5.18
C SER A 199 25.40 -10.45 6.36
N LEU A 200 25.55 -11.77 6.43
CA LEU A 200 24.96 -12.64 7.44
C LEU A 200 25.99 -13.31 8.35
N MET A 201 27.26 -13.36 7.94
CA MET A 201 28.36 -14.04 8.64
C MET A 201 29.56 -13.10 8.75
N TRP A 202 30.60 -13.55 9.49
CA TRP A 202 31.85 -12.83 9.62
C TRP A 202 32.74 -13.03 8.37
N SER A 203 33.53 -12.01 8.05
CA SER A 203 34.49 -12.01 6.95
C SER A 203 35.53 -13.15 6.98
N LEU A 204 35.62 -13.89 8.07
CA LEU A 204 36.47 -15.06 8.26
C LEU A 204 36.14 -16.24 7.32
N MET A 205 34.90 -16.30 6.80
CA MET A 205 34.53 -17.42 5.91
C MET A 205 35.40 -17.48 4.65
N THR A 206 35.88 -16.36 4.16
CA THR A 206 36.79 -16.31 3.01
C THR A 206 38.11 -17.04 3.29
N ASP A 207 38.72 -16.79 4.46
CA ASP A 207 39.97 -17.42 4.86
C ASP A 207 39.78 -18.91 5.11
N ILE A 208 38.69 -19.30 5.79
CA ILE A 208 38.39 -20.72 6.00
C ILE A 208 38.08 -21.44 4.70
N CYS A 209 37.41 -20.79 3.75
CA CYS A 209 37.12 -21.34 2.44
C CYS A 209 38.42 -21.67 1.66
N ARG A 210 39.43 -20.84 1.82
CA ARG A 210 40.77 -21.11 1.25
C ARG A 210 41.42 -22.39 1.83
N GLU A 211 41.29 -22.57 3.17
CA GLU A 211 41.74 -23.79 3.85
C GLU A 211 40.90 -25.03 3.50
N MET A 212 39.74 -24.84 2.88
CA MET A 212 38.96 -25.93 2.28
C MET A 212 39.44 -26.32 0.86
N GLY A 213 40.43 -25.62 0.33
CA GLY A 213 41.01 -25.89 -0.97
C GLY A 213 40.36 -25.13 -2.13
N VAL A 214 39.65 -24.04 -1.85
CA VAL A 214 39.01 -23.17 -2.83
C VAL A 214 39.90 -21.97 -3.14
N ARG A 215 40.14 -21.66 -4.41
CA ARG A 215 40.87 -20.46 -4.86
C ARG A 215 39.98 -19.23 -4.62
N THR A 216 40.38 -18.35 -3.72
CA THR A 216 39.59 -17.18 -3.32
C THR A 216 39.98 -15.89 -4.04
N ASP A 217 41.03 -15.95 -4.88
CA ASP A 217 41.66 -14.83 -5.58
C ASP A 217 41.37 -14.82 -7.09
N VAL A 218 40.57 -15.74 -7.59
CA VAL A 218 40.11 -15.79 -8.99
C VAL A 218 38.62 -15.48 -9.08
N PRO A 219 38.13 -14.94 -10.23
CA PRO A 219 36.71 -14.72 -10.44
C PRO A 219 35.88 -15.98 -10.16
N PHE A 220 34.73 -15.83 -9.51
CA PHE A 220 33.89 -16.96 -9.10
C PHE A 220 33.48 -17.85 -10.29
N ARG A 221 33.24 -17.26 -11.46
CA ARG A 221 32.96 -18.00 -12.71
C ARG A 221 34.08 -18.97 -13.11
N GLU A 222 35.35 -18.68 -12.77
CA GLU A 222 36.54 -19.49 -13.12
C GLU A 222 36.86 -20.59 -12.12
N LEU A 223 36.09 -20.68 -11.03
CA LEU A 223 36.20 -21.79 -10.08
C LEU A 223 35.72 -23.08 -10.72
N THR A 224 36.40 -24.16 -10.40
CA THR A 224 36.05 -25.52 -10.85
C THR A 224 34.69 -25.94 -10.23
N LYS A 225 34.05 -26.96 -10.81
CA LYS A 225 32.81 -27.53 -10.25
C LYS A 225 33.00 -28.00 -8.81
N GLN A 226 34.14 -28.56 -8.46
CA GLN A 226 34.44 -29.02 -7.09
C GLN A 226 34.59 -27.86 -6.12
N GLU A 227 35.26 -26.79 -6.52
CA GLU A 227 35.36 -25.58 -5.70
C GLU A 227 33.99 -24.92 -5.46
N LYS A 228 33.15 -24.80 -6.49
CA LYS A 228 31.78 -24.31 -6.38
C LYS A 228 30.93 -25.21 -5.49
N GLU A 229 31.08 -26.53 -5.57
CA GLU A 229 30.38 -27.47 -4.70
C GLU A 229 30.79 -27.30 -3.24
N ILE A 230 32.06 -27.03 -2.93
CA ILE A 230 32.52 -26.71 -1.60
C ILE A 230 31.87 -25.43 -1.09
N VAL A 231 31.81 -24.38 -1.91
CA VAL A 231 31.23 -23.10 -1.55
C VAL A 231 29.73 -23.24 -1.22
N PHE A 232 28.98 -24.01 -2.00
CA PHE A 232 27.53 -24.14 -1.81
C PHE A 232 27.12 -25.23 -0.84
N HIS A 233 27.81 -26.39 -0.83
CA HIS A 233 27.38 -27.58 -0.10
C HIS A 233 28.50 -28.19 0.78
N GLY A 234 29.70 -27.59 0.84
CA GLY A 234 30.82 -28.13 1.63
C GLY A 234 30.45 -28.44 3.08
N PRO A 235 31.05 -29.52 3.66
CA PRO A 235 30.69 -29.95 5.01
C PRO A 235 31.17 -28.96 6.07
N ALA A 236 30.44 -28.89 7.19
CA ALA A 236 30.83 -28.11 8.36
C ALA A 236 32.05 -28.75 9.06
N VAL A 237 33.24 -28.36 8.66
CA VAL A 237 34.51 -28.87 9.19
C VAL A 237 35.25 -27.75 9.89
N LYS A 238 35.84 -28.06 11.04
CA LYS A 238 36.69 -27.13 11.81
C LYS A 238 38.06 -27.03 11.13
N LYS A 239 38.48 -25.80 10.82
CA LYS A 239 39.75 -25.48 10.19
C LYS A 239 40.55 -24.52 11.06
N HIS A 240 41.89 -24.68 11.01
CA HIS A 240 42.83 -23.77 11.63
C HIS A 240 43.19 -22.66 10.65
N ILE A 241 43.00 -21.39 11.04
CA ILE A 241 43.29 -20.23 10.22
C ILE A 241 44.19 -19.22 10.94
N LEU A 242 45.08 -18.58 10.17
CA LEU A 242 45.84 -17.43 10.60
C LEU A 242 45.07 -16.17 10.24
N TYR A 243 44.50 -15.49 11.25
CA TYR A 243 43.66 -14.30 11.09
C TYR A 243 44.45 -13.03 11.38
N ARG A 244 44.33 -12.02 10.52
CA ARG A 244 44.82 -10.67 10.73
C ARG A 244 43.66 -9.70 11.00
N PRO A 245 43.57 -9.09 12.18
CA PRO A 245 42.49 -8.13 12.48
C PRO A 245 42.62 -6.86 11.62
N LYS A 246 41.58 -6.46 10.94
CA LYS A 246 41.53 -5.27 10.04
C LYS A 246 41.80 -3.91 10.74
N LYS A 247 41.84 -3.87 12.08
CA LYS A 247 42.00 -2.64 12.88
C LYS A 247 43.26 -2.62 13.75
N SER A 248 44.18 -3.55 13.56
CA SER A 248 45.42 -3.59 14.31
C SER A 248 46.58 -3.10 13.44
N ASP A 249 47.29 -2.05 13.86
CA ASP A 249 48.52 -1.61 13.27
C ASP A 249 49.70 -2.54 13.61
N SER A 250 49.51 -3.58 14.42
CA SER A 250 50.47 -4.60 14.74
C SER A 250 50.47 -5.72 13.70
N ASN A 251 51.65 -6.26 13.39
CA ASN A 251 51.85 -7.36 12.45
C ASN A 251 51.49 -8.73 13.10
N ASP A 252 50.70 -8.74 14.16
CA ASP A 252 50.37 -9.94 14.90
C ASP A 252 49.25 -10.72 14.22
N PHE A 253 49.48 -11.99 13.94
CA PHE A 253 48.50 -12.96 13.49
C PHE A 253 47.93 -13.67 14.71
N ALA A 254 46.61 -13.78 14.75
CA ALA A 254 45.90 -14.64 15.71
C ALA A 254 45.61 -16.00 15.08
N GLU A 255 45.95 -17.07 15.77
CA GLU A 255 45.57 -18.43 15.35
C GLU A 255 44.16 -18.71 15.89
N LEU A 256 43.26 -19.09 14.95
CA LEU A 256 41.87 -19.36 15.30
C LEU A 256 41.42 -20.68 14.67
N ASP A 257 40.78 -21.50 15.48
CA ASP A 257 40.04 -22.67 15.02
C ASP A 257 38.57 -22.27 14.75
N PHE A 258 38.14 -22.34 13.50
CA PHE A 258 36.78 -21.97 13.16
C PHE A 258 36.11 -22.99 12.23
N THR A 259 34.78 -23.13 12.35
CA THR A 259 34.02 -24.08 11.54
C THR A 259 33.62 -23.43 10.23
N TYR A 260 33.89 -24.14 9.13
CA TYR A 260 33.44 -23.77 7.80
C TYR A 260 31.90 -23.88 7.72
N PHE A 261 31.26 -22.86 7.18
CA PHE A 261 29.83 -22.86 6.88
C PHE A 261 29.65 -22.47 5.44
N ASN A 262 29.14 -23.37 4.62
CA ASN A 262 28.84 -23.12 3.22
C ASN A 262 27.79 -22.02 3.05
N ALA A 263 27.65 -21.48 1.84
CA ALA A 263 26.79 -20.33 1.56
C ALA A 263 25.31 -20.64 1.83
N ILE A 264 24.81 -21.82 1.48
CA ILE A 264 23.43 -22.25 1.70
C ILE A 264 23.15 -22.37 3.19
N TYR A 265 23.99 -23.11 3.93
CA TYR A 265 23.83 -23.25 5.38
C TYR A 265 23.87 -21.91 6.11
N THR A 266 24.66 -20.95 5.61
CA THR A 266 24.72 -19.60 6.19
C THR A 266 23.37 -18.92 6.14
N VAL A 267 22.64 -19.02 5.02
CA VAL A 267 21.30 -18.47 4.86
C VAL A 267 20.27 -19.22 5.69
N GLU A 268 20.30 -20.57 5.66
CA GLU A 268 19.37 -21.41 6.43
C GLU A 268 19.50 -21.19 7.93
N ASN A 269 20.75 -21.14 8.44
CA ASN A 269 21.04 -20.89 9.84
C ASN A 269 20.63 -19.45 10.27
N ALA A 270 20.82 -18.48 9.38
CA ALA A 270 20.35 -17.12 9.62
C ALA A 270 18.81 -17.07 9.68
N LEU A 271 18.12 -17.75 8.75
CA LEU A 271 16.67 -17.85 8.71
C LEU A 271 16.11 -18.49 9.99
N ALA A 272 16.71 -19.59 10.44
CA ALA A 272 16.29 -20.28 11.67
C ALA A 272 16.44 -19.42 12.93
N LYS A 273 17.31 -18.42 12.91
CA LYS A 273 17.60 -17.52 14.05
C LYS A 273 16.86 -16.17 13.97
N VAL A 274 16.08 -15.93 12.92
CA VAL A 274 15.30 -14.70 12.77
C VAL A 274 14.27 -14.58 13.89
N LYS A 275 14.30 -13.46 14.61
CA LYS A 275 13.35 -13.15 15.70
C LYS A 275 12.51 -11.92 15.43
N ASP A 276 12.94 -11.07 14.50
CA ASP A 276 12.32 -9.80 14.20
C ASP A 276 12.25 -9.53 12.66
N GLU A 277 11.50 -8.51 12.28
CA GLU A 277 11.34 -8.11 10.90
C GLU A 277 12.65 -7.60 10.25
N LYS A 278 13.54 -6.98 11.04
CA LYS A 278 14.86 -6.54 10.55
C LYS A 278 15.74 -7.73 10.18
N GLY A 279 15.73 -8.76 11.00
CA GLY A 279 16.41 -10.03 10.74
C GLY A 279 15.87 -10.67 9.45
N MET A 280 14.54 -10.73 9.29
CA MET A 280 13.92 -11.29 8.11
C MET A 280 14.34 -10.54 6.83
N LYS A 281 14.26 -9.21 6.79
CA LYS A 281 14.69 -8.40 5.62
C LYS A 281 16.15 -8.62 5.19
N ARG A 282 17.03 -9.00 6.13
CA ARG A 282 18.42 -9.31 5.82
C ARG A 282 18.61 -10.67 5.14
N VAL A 283 17.74 -11.62 5.47
CA VAL A 283 17.81 -12.99 4.94
C VAL A 283 16.98 -13.14 3.66
N GLU A 284 15.85 -12.43 3.60
CA GLU A 284 14.84 -12.53 2.52
C GLU A 284 15.43 -12.35 1.10
N LYS A 285 16.41 -11.47 0.94
CA LYS A 285 17.11 -11.26 -0.35
C LYS A 285 17.84 -12.49 -0.90
N PHE A 286 18.10 -13.50 -0.06
CA PHE A 286 18.71 -14.75 -0.44
C PHE A 286 17.73 -15.92 -0.57
N LEU A 287 16.45 -15.64 -0.40
CA LEU A 287 15.38 -16.63 -0.48
C LEU A 287 14.55 -16.42 -1.74
N LYS A 288 14.03 -17.51 -2.27
CA LYS A 288 12.93 -17.51 -3.24
C LYS A 288 11.74 -18.22 -2.65
N GLU A 289 10.57 -17.79 -3.05
CA GLU A 289 9.31 -18.38 -2.65
C GLU A 289 8.82 -19.29 -3.78
N ASP A 290 8.72 -20.58 -3.49
CA ASP A 290 8.20 -21.58 -4.41
C ASP A 290 6.85 -22.11 -3.88
N ILE A 291 5.95 -22.48 -4.78
CA ILE A 291 4.69 -23.12 -4.41
C ILE A 291 4.98 -24.44 -3.68
N CYS A 292 4.30 -24.69 -2.57
CA CYS A 292 4.46 -25.92 -1.81
C CYS A 292 4.06 -27.14 -2.67
N LEU A 293 4.95 -28.10 -2.85
CA LEU A 293 4.73 -29.29 -3.70
C LEU A 293 3.69 -30.25 -3.12
N ASP A 294 3.43 -30.23 -1.80
CA ASP A 294 2.48 -31.15 -1.16
C ASP A 294 1.03 -30.65 -1.25
N CYS A 295 0.83 -29.35 -1.07
CA CYS A 295 -0.51 -28.76 -1.12
C CYS A 295 -0.76 -27.97 -2.41
N HIS A 296 0.20 -27.81 -3.29
CA HIS A 296 0.08 -27.05 -4.54
C HIS A 296 -0.49 -25.62 -4.35
N GLY A 297 -0.10 -24.96 -3.26
CA GLY A 297 -0.57 -23.61 -2.94
C GLY A 297 -1.86 -23.52 -2.14
N THR A 298 -2.64 -24.60 -2.01
CA THR A 298 -3.96 -24.60 -1.32
C THR A 298 -3.88 -24.37 0.19
N ARG A 299 -2.69 -24.47 0.79
CA ARG A 299 -2.43 -24.32 2.24
C ARG A 299 -2.96 -25.45 3.09
N LEU A 300 -3.87 -26.28 2.55
CA LEU A 300 -4.59 -27.34 3.26
C LEU A 300 -3.87 -28.70 3.17
N SER A 301 -3.99 -29.49 4.23
CA SER A 301 -3.56 -30.88 4.25
C SER A 301 -4.44 -31.74 3.33
N ALA A 302 -3.97 -32.93 2.94
CA ALA A 302 -4.77 -33.88 2.16
C ALA A 302 -6.07 -34.27 2.87
N ALA A 303 -6.04 -34.40 4.21
CA ALA A 303 -7.23 -34.70 5.00
C ALA A 303 -8.25 -33.55 4.97
N ALA A 304 -7.81 -32.30 5.04
CA ALA A 304 -8.70 -31.15 4.98
C ALA A 304 -9.29 -30.91 3.58
N ARG A 305 -8.67 -31.43 2.53
CA ARG A 305 -9.16 -31.40 1.14
C ARG A 305 -10.06 -32.60 0.79
N ALA A 306 -10.13 -33.62 1.65
CA ALA A 306 -10.88 -34.83 1.37
C ALA A 306 -12.40 -34.66 1.37
N PRO A 307 -13.04 -33.86 2.25
CA PRO A 307 -14.49 -33.67 2.21
C PRO A 307 -14.96 -33.07 0.88
N LYS A 308 -16.10 -33.54 0.38
CA LYS A 308 -16.69 -33.06 -0.88
C LYS A 308 -18.14 -32.60 -0.65
N LEU A 309 -18.45 -31.39 -1.12
CA LEU A 309 -19.81 -30.85 -1.15
C LEU A 309 -20.20 -30.58 -2.60
N GLN A 310 -21.28 -31.20 -3.07
CA GLN A 310 -21.65 -31.25 -4.51
C GLN A 310 -20.47 -31.71 -5.40
N GLY A 311 -19.65 -32.65 -4.92
CA GLY A 311 -18.50 -33.17 -5.65
C GLY A 311 -17.22 -32.28 -5.59
N ILE A 312 -17.30 -31.07 -5.05
CA ILE A 312 -16.23 -30.06 -4.99
C ILE A 312 -15.57 -30.11 -3.62
N SER A 313 -14.23 -30.02 -3.55
CA SER A 313 -13.47 -29.93 -2.30
C SER A 313 -13.36 -28.49 -1.78
N LEU A 314 -12.95 -28.33 -0.53
CA LEU A 314 -12.81 -27.01 0.10
C LEU A 314 -11.82 -26.10 -0.65
N ASP A 315 -10.70 -26.64 -1.10
CA ASP A 315 -9.69 -25.90 -1.86
C ASP A 315 -10.21 -25.49 -3.24
N GLU A 316 -10.91 -26.39 -3.95
CA GLU A 316 -11.57 -26.08 -5.22
C GLU A 316 -12.63 -24.97 -5.06
N ALA A 317 -13.43 -25.01 -3.99
CA ALA A 317 -14.38 -23.93 -3.68
C ALA A 317 -13.69 -22.61 -3.32
N CYS A 318 -12.57 -22.65 -2.58
CA CYS A 318 -11.80 -21.46 -2.27
C CYS A 318 -11.15 -20.80 -3.49
N ALA A 319 -10.89 -21.57 -4.55
CA ALA A 319 -10.32 -21.10 -5.80
C ALA A 319 -11.36 -20.48 -6.75
N MET A 320 -12.66 -20.66 -6.49
CA MET A 320 -13.73 -19.97 -7.22
C MET A 320 -13.70 -18.48 -6.92
N THR A 321 -14.03 -17.64 -7.90
CA THR A 321 -14.34 -16.24 -7.65
C THR A 321 -15.56 -16.13 -6.73
N LEU A 322 -15.65 -15.03 -5.98
CA LEU A 322 -16.80 -14.82 -5.08
C LEU A 322 -18.13 -14.83 -5.86
N SER A 323 -18.13 -14.35 -7.09
CA SER A 323 -19.29 -14.37 -7.99
C SER A 323 -19.74 -15.79 -8.32
N GLU A 324 -18.80 -16.69 -8.65
CA GLU A 324 -19.10 -18.11 -8.92
C GLU A 324 -19.51 -18.85 -7.65
N LEU A 325 -18.82 -18.55 -6.55
CA LEU A 325 -19.05 -19.19 -5.26
C LEU A 325 -20.46 -18.89 -4.70
N ILE A 326 -20.97 -17.67 -4.87
CA ILE A 326 -22.34 -17.31 -4.47
C ILE A 326 -23.36 -18.19 -5.22
N VAL A 327 -23.22 -18.30 -6.54
CA VAL A 327 -24.12 -19.11 -7.37
C VAL A 327 -24.04 -20.60 -6.98
N TRP A 328 -22.83 -21.10 -6.72
CA TRP A 328 -22.65 -22.48 -6.29
C TRP A 328 -23.29 -22.73 -4.91
N VAL A 329 -23.12 -21.81 -3.96
CA VAL A 329 -23.71 -21.92 -2.60
C VAL A 329 -25.25 -21.93 -2.65
N GLU A 330 -25.88 -21.20 -3.59
CA GLU A 330 -27.34 -21.23 -3.79
C GLU A 330 -27.87 -22.62 -4.10
N GLY A 331 -27.10 -23.46 -4.80
CA GLY A 331 -27.45 -24.84 -5.14
C GLY A 331 -27.24 -25.84 -4.00
N VAL A 332 -26.49 -25.50 -2.94
CA VAL A 332 -26.13 -26.44 -1.87
C VAL A 332 -27.34 -27.03 -1.16
N PRO A 333 -28.36 -26.29 -0.69
CA PRO A 333 -29.50 -26.86 0.03
C PRO A 333 -30.27 -27.90 -0.79
N GLN A 334 -30.44 -27.66 -2.09
CA GLN A 334 -31.17 -28.58 -2.98
C GLN A 334 -30.43 -29.89 -3.25
N SER A 335 -29.10 -29.89 -3.15
CA SER A 335 -28.27 -31.09 -3.36
C SER A 335 -28.27 -32.06 -2.18
N LEU A 336 -28.87 -31.66 -1.05
CA LEU A 336 -28.83 -32.40 0.21
C LEU A 336 -30.17 -33.15 0.49
N PRO A 337 -30.15 -34.20 1.32
CA PRO A 337 -31.35 -34.82 1.83
C PRO A 337 -32.34 -33.81 2.41
N GLU A 338 -33.65 -34.05 2.26
CA GLU A 338 -34.70 -33.10 2.64
C GLU A 338 -34.62 -32.68 4.09
N GLU A 339 -34.30 -33.58 4.98
CA GLU A 339 -34.18 -33.34 6.42
C GLU A 339 -32.98 -32.43 6.78
N MET A 340 -31.97 -32.28 5.91
CA MET A 340 -30.80 -31.38 6.12
C MET A 340 -31.00 -29.97 5.53
N ARG A 341 -31.99 -29.80 4.64
CA ARG A 341 -32.18 -28.52 3.90
C ARG A 341 -32.39 -27.31 4.78
N PRO A 342 -33.19 -27.35 5.87
CA PRO A 342 -33.37 -26.15 6.71
C PRO A 342 -32.08 -25.67 7.35
N MET A 343 -31.23 -26.59 7.83
CA MET A 343 -29.92 -26.25 8.38
C MET A 343 -28.98 -25.71 7.31
N ALA A 344 -28.93 -26.37 6.16
CA ALA A 344 -28.12 -25.96 5.03
C ALA A 344 -28.51 -24.55 4.56
N GLN A 345 -29.82 -24.28 4.46
CA GLN A 345 -30.33 -22.97 4.07
C GLN A 345 -29.87 -21.88 5.02
N SER A 346 -29.98 -22.08 6.34
CA SER A 346 -29.53 -21.11 7.33
C SER A 346 -28.03 -20.78 7.23
N ILE A 347 -27.18 -21.80 7.00
CA ILE A 347 -25.73 -21.60 6.85
C ILE A 347 -25.43 -20.88 5.54
N CYS A 348 -26.09 -21.25 4.43
CA CYS A 348 -25.91 -20.62 3.13
C CYS A 348 -26.39 -19.16 3.12
N GLU A 349 -27.52 -18.84 3.75
CA GLU A 349 -28.03 -17.47 3.87
C GLU A 349 -27.05 -16.58 4.65
N ALA A 350 -26.45 -17.08 5.73
CA ALA A 350 -25.42 -16.34 6.48
C ALA A 350 -24.19 -16.04 5.61
N PHE A 351 -23.75 -16.98 4.79
CA PHE A 351 -22.67 -16.76 3.81
C PHE A 351 -23.07 -15.72 2.76
N GLN A 352 -24.23 -15.91 2.12
CA GLN A 352 -24.73 -15.05 1.04
C GLN A 352 -24.92 -13.61 1.47
N SER A 353 -25.43 -13.37 2.67
CA SER A 353 -25.59 -12.02 3.22
C SER A 353 -24.27 -11.24 3.28
N THR A 354 -23.18 -11.90 3.68
CA THR A 354 -21.85 -11.28 3.71
C THR A 354 -21.26 -11.17 2.29
N ALA A 355 -21.42 -12.20 1.48
CA ALA A 355 -20.88 -12.27 0.13
C ALA A 355 -21.52 -11.21 -0.78
N LYS A 356 -22.84 -10.97 -0.67
CA LYS A 356 -23.54 -9.93 -1.44
C LYS A 356 -22.96 -8.53 -1.22
N ARG A 357 -22.68 -8.16 0.02
CA ARG A 357 -22.06 -6.85 0.33
C ARG A 357 -20.68 -6.70 -0.30
N LEU A 358 -19.89 -7.77 -0.33
CA LEU A 358 -18.60 -7.76 -1.03
C LEU A 358 -18.77 -7.63 -2.55
N MET A 359 -19.82 -8.22 -3.11
CA MET A 359 -20.21 -8.02 -4.51
C MET A 359 -20.57 -6.58 -4.79
N ASP A 360 -21.40 -5.96 -3.95
CA ASP A 360 -21.80 -4.55 -4.06
C ASP A 360 -20.59 -3.61 -4.00
N LEU A 361 -19.57 -3.96 -3.20
CA LEU A 361 -18.28 -3.27 -3.13
C LEU A 361 -17.32 -3.59 -4.30
N GLY A 362 -17.77 -4.33 -5.31
CA GLY A 362 -16.98 -4.66 -6.50
C GLY A 362 -15.83 -5.64 -6.26
N LEU A 363 -15.94 -6.53 -5.26
CA LEU A 363 -14.92 -7.54 -4.94
C LEU A 363 -15.27 -8.95 -5.45
N GLY A 364 -16.25 -9.07 -6.32
CA GLY A 364 -16.77 -10.34 -6.85
C GLY A 364 -15.77 -11.19 -7.61
N TYR A 365 -14.73 -10.59 -8.16
CA TYR A 365 -13.68 -11.26 -8.91
C TYR A 365 -12.59 -11.91 -8.04
N LEU A 366 -12.56 -11.62 -6.73
CA LEU A 366 -11.58 -12.19 -5.81
C LEU A 366 -11.96 -13.61 -5.40
N THR A 367 -10.93 -14.45 -5.23
CA THR A 367 -11.06 -15.81 -4.71
C THR A 367 -10.78 -15.84 -3.21
N LEU A 368 -11.39 -16.79 -2.46
CA LEU A 368 -11.19 -16.85 -1.01
C LEU A 368 -9.75 -17.21 -0.59
N ASP A 369 -9.02 -17.91 -1.45
CA ASP A 369 -7.61 -18.29 -1.24
C ASP A 369 -6.62 -17.17 -1.60
N ARG A 370 -7.08 -16.08 -2.25
CA ARG A 370 -6.24 -14.94 -2.61
C ARG A 370 -5.51 -14.40 -1.38
N SER A 371 -4.18 -14.35 -1.43
CA SER A 371 -3.38 -13.80 -0.33
C SER A 371 -3.75 -12.35 -0.03
N ALA A 372 -4.06 -12.02 1.21
CA ALA A 372 -4.43 -10.67 1.60
C ALA A 372 -3.29 -9.65 1.43
N SER A 373 -2.03 -10.10 1.42
CA SER A 373 -0.87 -9.26 1.12
C SER A 373 -0.79 -8.80 -0.34
N THR A 374 -1.44 -9.54 -1.26
CA THR A 374 -1.48 -9.21 -2.70
C THR A 374 -2.67 -8.33 -3.08
N LEU A 375 -3.55 -8.00 -2.13
CA LEU A 375 -4.66 -7.10 -2.36
C LEU A 375 -4.18 -5.65 -2.43
N SER A 376 -4.77 -4.87 -3.32
CA SER A 376 -4.56 -3.42 -3.38
C SER A 376 -5.04 -2.73 -2.09
N THR A 377 -4.65 -1.49 -1.90
CA THR A 377 -5.08 -0.70 -0.72
C THR A 377 -6.60 -0.56 -0.67
N GLY A 378 -7.25 -0.24 -1.81
CA GLY A 378 -8.70 -0.13 -1.91
C GLY A 378 -9.42 -1.46 -1.67
N GLU A 379 -8.92 -2.60 -2.21
CA GLU A 379 -9.48 -3.93 -1.95
C GLU A 379 -9.43 -4.29 -0.45
N ARG A 380 -8.29 -4.02 0.21
CA ARG A 380 -8.16 -4.24 1.67
C ARG A 380 -9.12 -3.38 2.47
N GLN A 381 -9.30 -2.12 2.12
CA GLN A 381 -10.21 -1.20 2.79
C GLN A 381 -11.67 -1.65 2.64
N ARG A 382 -12.09 -2.02 1.42
CA ARG A 382 -13.44 -2.55 1.15
C ARG A 382 -13.72 -3.87 1.86
N MET A 383 -12.72 -4.75 1.92
CA MET A 383 -12.79 -5.99 2.71
C MET A 383 -13.04 -5.69 4.20
N GLN A 384 -12.35 -4.70 4.77
CA GLN A 384 -12.56 -4.27 6.17
C GLN A 384 -13.93 -3.63 6.37
N LEU A 385 -14.39 -2.82 5.42
CA LEU A 385 -15.73 -2.20 5.47
C LEU A 385 -16.83 -3.26 5.48
N ALA A 386 -16.78 -4.24 4.57
CA ALA A 386 -17.74 -5.34 4.53
C ALA A 386 -17.79 -6.13 5.85
N ARG A 387 -16.62 -6.32 6.47
CA ARG A 387 -16.51 -6.96 7.78
C ARG A 387 -17.15 -6.12 8.90
N ALA A 388 -16.93 -4.80 8.90
CA ALA A 388 -17.45 -3.89 9.90
C ALA A 388 -19.02 -3.87 9.88
N VAL A 389 -19.59 -3.84 8.69
CA VAL A 389 -21.06 -3.81 8.49
C VAL A 389 -21.72 -5.15 8.85
N ARG A 390 -21.03 -6.27 8.75
CA ARG A 390 -21.57 -7.60 9.07
C ARG A 390 -22.11 -7.71 10.50
N ASN A 391 -21.48 -7.03 11.46
CA ASN A 391 -21.74 -7.22 12.89
C ASN A 391 -23.06 -6.57 13.38
N ARG A 392 -23.80 -5.85 12.50
CA ARG A 392 -25.08 -5.16 12.82
C ARG A 392 -25.06 -4.47 14.19
N THR A 393 -23.95 -3.76 14.46
CA THR A 393 -23.86 -2.94 15.67
C THR A 393 -24.76 -1.73 15.55
N THR A 394 -25.32 -1.25 16.64
CA THR A 394 -26.14 -0.05 16.69
C THR A 394 -25.51 0.99 17.61
N GLY A 395 -25.73 2.29 17.33
CA GLY A 395 -25.22 3.37 18.16
C GLY A 395 -23.71 3.55 18.08
N VAL A 396 -23.07 3.14 16.99
CA VAL A 396 -21.63 3.28 16.74
C VAL A 396 -21.37 4.41 15.76
N LEU A 397 -20.23 5.08 15.92
CA LEU A 397 -19.72 6.06 14.98
C LEU A 397 -18.69 5.37 14.07
N TYR A 398 -19.01 5.26 12.79
CA TYR A 398 -18.04 4.79 11.77
C TYR A 398 -17.32 5.99 11.17
N VAL A 399 -16.00 6.00 11.27
CA VAL A 399 -15.13 7.01 10.66
C VAL A 399 -14.41 6.38 9.49
N LEU A 400 -14.72 6.78 8.27
CA LEU A 400 -14.21 6.24 7.02
C LEU A 400 -13.31 7.28 6.36
N ASP A 401 -12.05 6.93 6.18
CA ASP A 401 -11.05 7.80 5.57
C ASP A 401 -10.80 7.37 4.13
N GLU A 402 -11.34 8.12 3.18
CA GLU A 402 -11.29 7.92 1.73
C GLU A 402 -11.71 6.50 1.27
N PRO A 403 -12.93 6.05 1.59
CA PRO A 403 -13.39 4.70 1.22
C PRO A 403 -13.64 4.54 -0.29
N SER A 404 -13.69 5.62 -1.08
CA SER A 404 -13.82 5.61 -2.54
C SER A 404 -12.51 5.26 -3.27
N ILE A 405 -11.38 5.16 -2.57
CA ILE A 405 -10.05 4.92 -3.17
C ILE A 405 -10.05 3.74 -4.13
N GLY A 406 -9.59 3.99 -5.36
CA GLY A 406 -9.44 2.97 -6.41
C GLY A 406 -10.77 2.35 -6.85
N LEU A 407 -11.91 3.02 -6.56
CA LEU A 407 -13.22 2.65 -7.07
C LEU A 407 -13.46 3.28 -8.44
N HIS A 408 -13.89 2.43 -9.36
CA HIS A 408 -14.53 2.93 -10.57
C HIS A 408 -15.89 3.57 -10.21
N PRO A 409 -16.35 4.63 -10.91
CA PRO A 409 -17.65 5.27 -10.65
C PRO A 409 -18.84 4.31 -10.50
N SER A 410 -18.87 3.22 -11.26
CA SER A 410 -19.91 2.18 -11.15
C SER A 410 -19.95 1.48 -9.77
N ASN A 411 -18.87 1.44 -9.04
CA ASN A 411 -18.79 0.79 -7.72
C ASN A 411 -19.13 1.75 -6.55
N ILE A 412 -19.18 3.05 -6.81
CA ILE A 412 -19.55 4.05 -5.78
C ILE A 412 -20.99 3.85 -5.34
N VAL A 413 -21.90 3.47 -6.25
CA VAL A 413 -23.29 3.16 -5.92
C VAL A 413 -23.39 2.04 -4.87
N GLY A 414 -22.62 0.97 -5.03
CA GLY A 414 -22.56 -0.12 -4.06
C GLY A 414 -22.01 0.33 -2.70
N LEU A 415 -20.96 1.15 -2.70
CA LEU A 415 -20.41 1.74 -1.48
C LEU A 415 -21.47 2.59 -0.76
N THR A 416 -22.17 3.45 -1.49
CA THR A 416 -23.25 4.29 -0.94
C THR A 416 -24.34 3.43 -0.29
N GLY A 417 -24.77 2.34 -0.93
CA GLY A 417 -25.73 1.38 -0.36
C GLY A 417 -25.27 0.82 0.98
N VAL A 418 -23.97 0.44 1.08
CA VAL A 418 -23.39 -0.04 2.35
C VAL A 418 -23.39 1.03 3.44
N LEU A 419 -23.13 2.31 3.10
CA LEU A 419 -23.18 3.41 4.06
C LEU A 419 -24.61 3.68 4.55
N GLN A 420 -25.59 3.60 3.65
CA GLN A 420 -27.01 3.73 3.97
C GLN A 420 -27.50 2.59 4.90
N ASP A 421 -27.05 1.34 4.66
CA ASP A 421 -27.33 0.21 5.55
C ASP A 421 -26.79 0.47 6.97
N LEU A 422 -25.57 1.00 7.12
CA LEU A 422 -25.02 1.37 8.43
C LEU A 422 -25.90 2.36 9.18
N VAL A 423 -26.38 3.39 8.50
CA VAL A 423 -27.26 4.40 9.10
C VAL A 423 -28.63 3.82 9.41
N ALA A 424 -29.18 2.98 8.52
CA ALA A 424 -30.46 2.29 8.76
C ALA A 424 -30.40 1.35 9.99
N ASP A 425 -29.24 0.75 10.26
CA ASP A 425 -28.99 -0.05 11.47
C ASP A 425 -28.79 0.83 12.75
N GLY A 426 -29.01 2.16 12.67
CA GLY A 426 -28.98 3.08 13.82
C GLY A 426 -27.57 3.59 14.17
N ASN A 427 -26.64 3.61 13.22
CA ASN A 427 -25.30 4.12 13.40
C ASN A 427 -25.14 5.54 12.81
N SER A 428 -23.99 6.16 13.06
CA SER A 428 -23.58 7.42 12.45
C SER A 428 -22.35 7.19 11.60
N VAL A 429 -22.24 7.86 10.46
CA VAL A 429 -21.11 7.71 9.53
C VAL A 429 -20.45 9.05 9.31
N ILE A 430 -19.14 9.14 9.56
CA ILE A 430 -18.27 10.24 9.14
C ILE A 430 -17.48 9.75 7.93
N LEU A 431 -17.63 10.44 6.83
CA LEU A 431 -17.01 10.13 5.55
C LEU A 431 -16.02 11.25 5.18
N VAL A 432 -14.73 10.99 5.27
CA VAL A 432 -13.71 11.86 4.68
C VAL A 432 -13.50 11.40 3.26
N ASP A 433 -13.85 12.23 2.29
CA ASP A 433 -13.66 11.87 0.89
C ASP A 433 -13.46 13.11 0.01
N HIS A 434 -13.02 12.89 -1.22
CA HIS A 434 -12.82 13.91 -2.25
C HIS A 434 -13.70 13.70 -3.47
N ASP A 435 -14.22 12.48 -3.64
CA ASP A 435 -15.08 12.12 -4.76
C ASP A 435 -16.45 12.79 -4.62
N THR A 436 -16.79 13.62 -5.61
CA THR A 436 -18.04 14.38 -5.62
C THR A 436 -19.29 13.50 -5.75
N GLN A 437 -19.17 12.29 -6.30
CA GLN A 437 -20.31 11.37 -6.40
C GLN A 437 -20.72 10.88 -5.02
N ILE A 438 -19.76 10.41 -4.21
CA ILE A 438 -20.08 9.90 -2.87
C ILE A 438 -20.44 11.06 -1.91
N LEU A 439 -19.81 12.24 -2.05
CA LEU A 439 -20.12 13.39 -1.23
C LEU A 439 -21.56 13.90 -1.45
N LYS A 440 -22.10 13.81 -2.66
CA LYS A 440 -23.49 14.14 -2.98
C LYS A 440 -24.52 13.29 -2.25
N GLU A 441 -24.15 12.10 -1.82
CA GLU A 441 -24.99 11.17 -1.07
C GLU A 441 -24.96 11.41 0.44
N SER A 442 -24.18 12.40 0.92
CA SER A 442 -24.14 12.77 2.33
C SER A 442 -25.37 13.59 2.73
N ASP A 443 -25.91 13.33 3.92
CA ASP A 443 -26.99 14.11 4.50
C ASP A 443 -26.53 15.51 4.94
N TRP A 444 -25.26 15.59 5.38
CA TRP A 444 -24.61 16.80 5.88
C TRP A 444 -23.16 16.83 5.42
N LEU A 445 -22.67 17.99 5.08
CA LEU A 445 -21.28 18.18 4.66
C LEU A 445 -20.60 19.25 5.53
N ILE A 446 -19.36 19.01 5.89
CA ILE A 446 -18.46 19.94 6.56
C ILE A 446 -17.26 20.16 5.64
N GLU A 447 -17.03 21.40 5.24
CA GLU A 447 -15.90 21.73 4.39
C GLU A 447 -14.79 22.41 5.19
N MET A 448 -13.58 21.81 5.10
CA MET A 448 -12.39 22.26 5.78
C MET A 448 -11.49 23.04 4.84
N GLY A 449 -10.93 24.16 5.30
CA GLY A 449 -10.07 25.00 4.47
C GLY A 449 -9.58 26.25 5.18
N PRO A 450 -9.37 27.36 4.45
CA PRO A 450 -9.49 27.50 2.99
C PRO A 450 -8.31 26.91 2.21
N GLU A 451 -7.15 26.79 2.85
CA GLU A 451 -5.90 26.28 2.25
C GLU A 451 -5.37 25.08 3.06
N ALA A 452 -4.23 24.56 2.64
CA ALA A 452 -3.50 23.52 3.35
C ALA A 452 -2.59 24.06 4.47
N GLY A 453 -2.20 23.19 5.40
CA GLY A 453 -1.17 23.48 6.42
C GLY A 453 -1.54 24.61 7.37
N ALA A 454 -0.65 25.59 7.54
CA ALA A 454 -0.80 26.68 8.50
C ALA A 454 -2.01 27.59 8.24
N LYS A 455 -2.45 27.71 6.99
CA LYS A 455 -3.61 28.50 6.57
C LYS A 455 -4.92 27.69 6.53
N GLY A 456 -4.84 26.38 6.70
CA GLY A 456 -5.99 25.50 6.83
C GLY A 456 -6.49 25.39 8.27
N GLY A 457 -7.28 24.35 8.54
CA GLY A 457 -7.74 24.02 9.87
C GLY A 457 -8.98 24.76 10.33
N HIS A 458 -9.68 25.44 9.43
CA HIS A 458 -10.95 26.11 9.68
C HIS A 458 -12.10 25.36 8.98
N ILE A 459 -13.32 25.53 9.51
CA ILE A 459 -14.55 25.17 8.80
C ILE A 459 -14.93 26.37 7.95
N ILE A 460 -15.00 26.19 6.63
CA ILE A 460 -15.35 27.28 5.70
C ILE A 460 -16.83 27.25 5.30
N ALA A 461 -17.42 26.06 5.29
CA ALA A 461 -18.85 25.89 5.04
C ALA A 461 -19.36 24.61 5.73
N GLN A 462 -20.65 24.60 6.14
CA GLN A 462 -21.30 23.38 6.63
C GLN A 462 -22.82 23.45 6.39
N GLY A 463 -23.41 22.30 6.08
CA GLY A 463 -24.84 22.23 5.80
C GLY A 463 -25.22 21.00 4.97
N ASN A 464 -26.45 20.98 4.47
CA ASN A 464 -26.82 19.99 3.46
C ASN A 464 -26.16 20.32 2.11
N ILE A 465 -26.18 19.36 1.18
CA ILE A 465 -25.51 19.48 -0.12
C ILE A 465 -25.95 20.73 -0.90
N SER A 466 -27.28 21.06 -0.91
CA SER A 466 -27.78 22.23 -1.61
C SER A 466 -27.30 23.54 -0.98
N THR A 467 -27.14 23.59 0.34
CA THR A 467 -26.57 24.75 1.04
C THR A 467 -25.12 24.96 0.65
N ILE A 468 -24.31 23.91 0.68
CA ILE A 468 -22.87 23.96 0.33
C ILE A 468 -22.71 24.33 -1.15
N ALA A 469 -23.50 23.73 -2.04
CA ALA A 469 -23.44 24.02 -3.49
C ALA A 469 -23.76 25.49 -3.82
N ALA A 470 -24.55 26.17 -2.99
CA ALA A 470 -24.90 27.57 -3.16
C ALA A 470 -24.03 28.56 -2.38
N ASP A 471 -23.17 28.05 -1.47
CA ASP A 471 -22.33 28.91 -0.60
C ASP A 471 -21.11 29.44 -1.40
N PRO A 472 -20.97 30.77 -1.56
CA PRO A 472 -19.84 31.37 -2.27
C PRO A 472 -18.50 31.17 -1.57
N ALA A 473 -18.49 30.84 -0.28
CA ALA A 473 -17.27 30.52 0.45
C ALA A 473 -16.81 29.08 0.22
N SER A 474 -17.70 28.21 -0.27
CA SER A 474 -17.39 26.81 -0.52
C SER A 474 -16.50 26.63 -1.75
N GLN A 475 -15.42 25.87 -1.59
CA GLN A 475 -14.51 25.50 -2.70
C GLN A 475 -15.00 24.24 -3.40
N ILE A 476 -15.67 23.32 -2.70
CA ILE A 476 -16.25 22.11 -3.30
C ILE A 476 -17.62 22.36 -3.93
N GLY A 477 -18.34 23.39 -3.49
CA GLY A 477 -19.70 23.71 -3.96
C GLY A 477 -19.85 23.79 -5.48
N PRO A 478 -18.97 24.50 -6.22
CA PRO A 478 -19.01 24.56 -7.69
C PRO A 478 -18.89 23.18 -8.36
N PHE A 479 -18.15 22.24 -7.77
CA PHE A 479 -18.02 20.86 -8.29
C PHE A 479 -19.25 20.01 -7.92
N LEU A 480 -19.84 20.21 -6.77
CA LEU A 480 -21.11 19.56 -6.38
C LEU A 480 -22.27 20.00 -7.27
N SER A 481 -22.35 21.29 -7.61
CA SER A 481 -23.37 21.84 -8.52
C SER A 481 -23.11 21.54 -10.01
N GLY A 482 -21.91 21.07 -10.36
CA GLY A 482 -21.51 20.86 -11.74
C GLY A 482 -21.19 22.14 -12.53
N THR A 483 -21.07 23.29 -11.86
CA THR A 483 -20.72 24.59 -12.47
C THR A 483 -19.23 24.74 -12.72
N ALA A 484 -18.38 23.97 -12.00
CA ALA A 484 -16.95 23.88 -12.24
C ALA A 484 -16.53 22.46 -12.66
N ASN A 485 -15.60 22.39 -13.59
CA ASN A 485 -14.94 21.18 -14.05
C ASN A 485 -13.44 21.39 -14.07
N ALA A 486 -12.66 20.35 -13.79
CA ALA A 486 -11.19 20.42 -13.85
C ALA A 486 -10.65 20.31 -15.30
N ARG A 487 -11.21 21.05 -16.23
CA ARG A 487 -10.74 21.03 -17.61
C ARG A 487 -9.67 22.09 -17.83
N LEU A 488 -8.41 21.68 -17.96
CA LEU A 488 -7.26 22.58 -18.11
C LEU A 488 -6.51 22.40 -19.44
N ARG A 489 -6.69 21.27 -20.13
CA ARG A 489 -5.88 20.96 -21.32
C ARG A 489 -6.68 21.15 -22.62
N PRO A 490 -6.07 21.76 -23.66
CA PRO A 490 -6.62 21.70 -24.97
C PRO A 490 -6.61 20.25 -25.49
N CYS A 491 -7.73 19.75 -25.98
CA CYS A 491 -7.80 18.45 -26.61
C CYS A 491 -7.01 18.46 -27.92
N ILE A 492 -6.27 17.37 -28.17
CA ILE A 492 -5.57 17.16 -29.43
C ILE A 492 -6.53 16.50 -30.43
N GLU A 493 -6.48 16.93 -31.69
CA GLU A 493 -7.26 16.33 -32.78
C GLU A 493 -6.82 14.87 -32.99
N LYS A 494 -7.76 14.00 -33.29
CA LYS A 494 -7.56 12.56 -33.46
C LYS A 494 -6.44 12.23 -34.44
N GLU A 495 -6.37 12.93 -35.55
CA GLU A 495 -5.38 12.77 -36.63
C GLU A 495 -3.94 13.06 -36.13
N MET A 496 -3.81 13.85 -35.06
CA MET A 496 -2.52 14.25 -34.49
C MET A 496 -2.03 13.34 -33.36
N LEU A 497 -2.81 12.35 -32.94
CA LEU A 497 -2.48 11.50 -31.81
C LEU A 497 -1.13 10.76 -31.97
N PHE A 498 -0.93 10.13 -33.13
CA PHE A 498 0.24 9.28 -33.41
C PHE A 498 1.33 9.97 -34.24
N THR A 499 1.31 11.28 -34.39
CA THR A 499 2.31 12.04 -35.20
C THR A 499 3.73 11.90 -34.66
N ASN A 500 3.91 11.71 -33.36
CA ASN A 500 5.22 11.51 -32.72
C ASN A 500 5.63 10.03 -32.65
N GLY A 501 4.88 9.14 -33.31
CA GLY A 501 5.08 7.68 -33.25
C GLY A 501 4.25 7.04 -32.14
N ARG A 502 4.50 5.76 -31.94
CA ARG A 502 3.77 4.93 -30.96
C ARG A 502 4.70 4.00 -30.20
N ILE A 503 4.24 3.55 -29.06
CA ILE A 503 4.73 2.38 -28.36
C ILE A 503 3.75 1.25 -28.65
N HIS A 504 4.22 0.16 -29.25
CA HIS A 504 3.41 -1.02 -29.53
C HIS A 504 3.76 -2.12 -28.54
N LEU A 505 2.73 -2.74 -27.93
CA LEU A 505 2.87 -3.88 -27.01
C LEU A 505 1.94 -5.01 -27.46
N SER A 506 2.48 -6.22 -27.59
CA SER A 506 1.73 -7.46 -27.83
C SER A 506 2.05 -8.48 -26.76
N THR A 507 1.01 -9.04 -26.13
CA THR A 507 1.16 -9.98 -25.00
C THR A 507 0.41 -11.27 -25.22
N ASP A 508 0.91 -12.34 -24.63
CA ASP A 508 0.15 -13.54 -24.32
C ASP A 508 -0.66 -13.35 -23.04
N ARG A 509 -1.43 -14.38 -22.65
CA ARG A 509 -2.20 -14.36 -21.42
C ARG A 509 -1.28 -14.22 -20.20
N ILE A 510 -1.63 -13.29 -19.30
CA ILE A 510 -1.03 -13.15 -17.97
C ILE A 510 -2.13 -12.96 -16.94
N HIS A 511 -2.18 -13.82 -15.92
CA HIS A 511 -3.26 -13.86 -14.93
C HIS A 511 -4.63 -13.91 -15.62
N THR A 512 -5.50 -12.95 -15.34
CA THR A 512 -6.81 -12.80 -15.97
C THR A 512 -6.78 -11.96 -17.26
N VAL A 513 -5.64 -11.30 -17.57
CA VAL A 513 -5.50 -10.51 -18.81
C VAL A 513 -5.30 -11.47 -19.97
N LYS A 514 -6.20 -11.38 -20.95
CA LYS A 514 -6.17 -12.16 -22.18
C LYS A 514 -5.10 -11.63 -23.13
N PRO A 515 -4.68 -12.40 -24.16
CA PRO A 515 -3.78 -11.89 -25.17
C PRO A 515 -4.31 -10.58 -25.74
N LEU A 516 -3.46 -9.55 -25.79
CA LEU A 516 -3.84 -8.24 -26.25
C LEU A 516 -2.74 -7.58 -27.11
N GLU A 517 -3.17 -6.65 -27.93
CA GLU A 517 -2.32 -5.73 -28.69
C GLU A 517 -2.77 -4.31 -28.39
N VAL A 518 -1.82 -3.42 -28.10
CA VAL A 518 -2.11 -2.04 -27.77
C VAL A 518 -1.05 -1.09 -28.33
N ASP A 519 -1.52 0.01 -28.89
CA ASP A 519 -0.70 1.13 -29.33
C ASP A 519 -0.89 2.33 -28.39
N ILE A 520 0.19 2.89 -27.89
CA ILE A 520 0.23 4.05 -27.00
C ILE A 520 0.91 5.20 -27.75
N PRO A 521 0.25 6.36 -27.94
CA PRO A 521 0.83 7.48 -28.67
C PRO A 521 1.97 8.14 -27.87
N LYS A 522 3.10 8.40 -28.52
CA LYS A 522 4.27 9.05 -27.90
C LYS A 522 4.07 10.55 -27.76
N GLY A 523 4.60 11.11 -26.66
CA GLY A 523 4.49 12.54 -26.36
C GLY A 523 3.04 12.97 -26.05
N ARG A 524 2.20 12.07 -25.57
CA ARG A 524 0.78 12.28 -25.26
C ARG A 524 0.44 11.77 -23.86
N LEU A 525 -0.68 12.25 -23.31
CA LEU A 525 -1.28 11.73 -22.11
C LEU A 525 -2.23 10.58 -22.47
N THR A 526 -1.83 9.36 -22.14
CA THR A 526 -2.66 8.17 -22.26
C THR A 526 -3.18 7.76 -20.88
N VAL A 527 -4.49 7.60 -20.75
CA VAL A 527 -5.14 7.10 -19.54
C VAL A 527 -5.61 5.67 -19.75
N VAL A 528 -5.19 4.76 -18.87
CA VAL A 528 -5.68 3.38 -18.82
C VAL A 528 -6.73 3.29 -17.72
N THR A 529 -7.97 3.05 -18.11
CA THR A 529 -9.14 3.02 -17.21
C THR A 529 -9.89 1.70 -17.30
N GLY A 530 -10.99 1.58 -16.58
CA GLY A 530 -11.87 0.42 -16.57
C GLY A 530 -12.22 -0.03 -15.14
N VAL A 531 -13.18 -0.93 -15.00
CA VAL A 531 -13.67 -1.39 -13.69
C VAL A 531 -12.58 -2.02 -12.83
N SER A 532 -12.82 -2.11 -11.51
CA SER A 532 -11.86 -2.74 -10.59
C SER A 532 -11.64 -4.21 -10.97
N GLY A 533 -10.38 -4.66 -10.99
CA GLY A 533 -10.01 -6.02 -11.37
C GLY A 533 -10.03 -6.30 -12.89
N SER A 534 -10.21 -5.30 -13.76
CA SER A 534 -10.20 -5.50 -15.22
C SER A 534 -8.81 -5.75 -15.82
N GLY A 535 -7.73 -5.69 -15.02
CA GLY A 535 -6.37 -6.01 -15.47
C GLY A 535 -5.50 -4.80 -15.83
N LYS A 536 -5.91 -3.56 -15.54
CA LYS A 536 -5.14 -2.32 -15.79
C LYS A 536 -3.71 -2.38 -15.26
N THR A 537 -3.57 -2.68 -13.98
CA THR A 537 -2.27 -2.77 -13.30
C THR A 537 -1.40 -3.86 -13.93
N THR A 538 -1.97 -5.01 -14.25
CA THR A 538 -1.24 -6.12 -14.91
C THR A 538 -0.77 -5.70 -16.32
N MET A 539 -1.62 -5.04 -17.12
CA MET A 539 -1.24 -4.56 -18.45
C MET A 539 -0.11 -3.52 -18.37
N VAL A 540 -0.18 -2.58 -17.42
CA VAL A 540 0.79 -1.47 -17.37
C VAL A 540 2.03 -1.86 -16.55
N LEU A 541 1.86 -2.30 -15.30
CA LEU A 541 2.99 -2.51 -14.37
C LEU A 541 3.68 -3.86 -14.57
N GLU A 542 2.93 -4.93 -14.95
CA GLU A 542 3.51 -6.26 -15.11
C GLU A 542 3.85 -6.60 -16.57
N SER A 543 3.31 -5.84 -17.55
CA SER A 543 3.59 -6.09 -18.97
C SER A 543 4.32 -4.93 -19.64
N LEU A 544 3.74 -3.72 -19.71
CA LEU A 544 4.34 -2.58 -20.42
C LEU A 544 5.69 -2.17 -19.83
N ILE A 545 5.78 -1.94 -18.51
CA ILE A 545 7.02 -1.49 -17.86
C ILE A 545 8.13 -2.54 -18.02
N PRO A 546 7.94 -3.83 -17.68
CA PRO A 546 8.97 -4.83 -17.85
C PRO A 546 9.40 -5.04 -19.31
N ALA A 547 8.47 -4.94 -20.27
CA ALA A 547 8.78 -5.02 -21.69
C ALA A 547 9.68 -3.86 -22.14
N LEU A 548 9.37 -2.63 -21.74
CA LEU A 548 10.19 -1.46 -22.05
C LEU A 548 11.56 -1.53 -21.39
N GLN A 549 11.64 -1.95 -20.13
CA GLN A 549 12.91 -2.13 -19.41
C GLN A 549 13.78 -3.18 -20.08
N ALA A 550 13.20 -4.31 -20.50
CA ALA A 550 13.93 -5.36 -21.21
C ALA A 550 14.45 -4.85 -22.56
N LYS A 551 13.64 -4.12 -23.35
CA LYS A 551 14.08 -3.51 -24.61
C LYS A 551 15.21 -2.50 -24.39
N ILE A 552 15.12 -1.63 -23.40
CA ILE A 552 16.14 -0.61 -23.08
C ILE A 552 17.45 -1.24 -22.64
N SER A 553 17.39 -2.26 -21.77
CA SER A 553 18.58 -2.95 -21.26
C SER A 553 19.17 -4.00 -22.21
N GLY A 554 18.45 -4.35 -23.30
CA GLY A 554 18.82 -5.45 -24.21
C GLY A 554 18.70 -6.84 -23.57
N SER A 555 17.92 -6.97 -22.49
CA SER A 555 17.67 -8.25 -21.83
C SER A 555 16.51 -9.01 -22.49
N ALA A 556 16.36 -10.30 -22.14
CA ALA A 556 15.26 -11.12 -22.64
C ALA A 556 13.91 -10.55 -22.20
N LEU A 557 12.94 -10.55 -23.11
CA LEU A 557 11.56 -10.16 -22.79
C LEU A 557 10.94 -11.14 -21.79
N PRO A 558 10.07 -10.66 -20.89
CA PRO A 558 9.25 -11.54 -20.04
C PRO A 558 8.49 -12.57 -20.89
N ALA A 559 8.28 -13.78 -20.37
CA ALA A 559 7.75 -14.91 -21.12
C ALA A 559 6.37 -14.67 -21.77
N HIS A 560 5.55 -13.78 -21.17
CA HIS A 560 4.22 -13.41 -21.68
C HIS A 560 4.24 -12.25 -22.68
N ILE A 561 5.38 -11.64 -22.97
CA ILE A 561 5.52 -10.56 -23.95
C ILE A 561 5.92 -11.15 -25.30
N ARG A 562 5.04 -11.02 -26.29
CA ARG A 562 5.32 -11.45 -27.68
C ARG A 562 6.22 -10.46 -28.39
N ALA A 563 5.87 -9.18 -28.29
CA ALA A 563 6.60 -8.11 -28.94
C ALA A 563 6.44 -6.78 -28.22
N VAL A 564 7.48 -5.97 -28.26
CA VAL A 564 7.43 -4.55 -27.87
C VAL A 564 8.21 -3.73 -28.90
N ASP A 565 7.55 -2.69 -29.43
CA ASP A 565 8.18 -1.66 -30.23
C ASP A 565 8.06 -0.32 -29.53
N ALA A 566 9.20 0.31 -29.24
CA ALA A 566 9.29 1.55 -28.48
C ALA A 566 10.52 2.34 -28.91
N ASP A 567 10.73 2.49 -30.22
CA ASP A 567 11.90 3.17 -30.76
C ASP A 567 12.03 4.60 -30.24
N GLY A 568 13.25 4.97 -29.82
CA GLY A 568 13.56 6.27 -29.24
C GLY A 568 13.18 6.43 -27.76
N ILE A 569 12.70 5.37 -27.07
CA ILE A 569 12.51 5.39 -25.61
C ILE A 569 13.77 4.83 -24.94
N ALA A 570 14.37 5.65 -24.07
CA ALA A 570 15.57 5.28 -23.30
C ALA A 570 15.31 5.15 -21.80
N HIS A 571 14.21 5.74 -21.30
CA HIS A 571 13.91 5.77 -19.87
C HIS A 571 12.45 5.44 -19.59
N VAL A 572 12.21 4.60 -18.56
CA VAL A 572 10.89 4.31 -18.02
C VAL A 572 10.90 4.63 -16.53
N LYS A 573 9.97 5.47 -16.10
CA LYS A 573 9.89 5.98 -14.72
C LYS A 573 8.50 5.69 -14.16
N LEU A 574 8.45 4.84 -13.12
CA LEU A 574 7.22 4.53 -12.38
C LEU A 574 7.05 5.53 -11.23
N MET A 575 5.89 6.18 -11.20
CA MET A 575 5.43 7.08 -10.14
C MET A 575 4.24 6.42 -9.43
N ASP A 576 4.55 5.65 -8.40
CA ASP A 576 3.57 4.94 -7.58
C ASP A 576 3.44 5.56 -6.18
N ALA A 577 2.39 5.16 -5.45
CA ALA A 577 2.11 5.63 -4.10
C ALA A 577 2.98 4.96 -3.01
N THR A 578 4.02 4.19 -3.38
CA THR A 578 4.92 3.59 -2.39
C THR A 578 5.62 4.67 -1.56
N PRO A 579 5.73 4.50 -0.24
CA PRO A 579 6.36 5.48 0.63
C PRO A 579 7.79 5.80 0.18
N ILE A 580 8.13 7.07 0.21
CA ILE A 580 9.48 7.54 -0.06
C ILE A 580 10.34 7.36 1.20
N GLY A 581 11.28 6.43 1.13
CA GLY A 581 12.18 6.14 2.26
C GLY A 581 11.50 5.34 3.38
N ILE A 582 12.27 4.44 3.96
CA ILE A 582 11.82 3.57 5.07
C ILE A 582 12.24 4.20 6.43
N ASN A 583 12.99 5.29 6.40
CA ASN A 583 13.66 5.85 7.56
C ASN A 583 13.09 7.23 7.89
N VAL A 584 12.71 7.43 9.15
CA VAL A 584 12.32 8.71 9.76
C VAL A 584 13.35 9.84 9.54
N ARG A 585 14.56 9.51 9.09
CA ARG A 585 15.61 10.47 8.75
C ARG A 585 15.48 11.06 7.34
N SER A 586 14.58 10.56 6.49
CA SER A 586 14.28 11.13 5.19
C SER A 586 13.25 12.24 5.36
N THR A 587 13.55 13.44 4.84
CA THR A 587 12.65 14.60 4.86
C THR A 587 12.40 15.11 3.45
N VAL A 588 11.36 15.94 3.27
CA VAL A 588 11.06 16.63 2.00
C VAL A 588 12.30 17.33 1.45
N ALA A 589 13.00 18.10 2.29
CA ALA A 589 14.21 18.81 1.88
C ALA A 589 15.38 17.89 1.48
N THR A 590 15.54 16.73 2.17
CA THR A 590 16.62 15.79 1.80
C THR A 590 16.30 15.09 0.50
N TYR A 591 15.05 14.69 0.29
CA TYR A 591 14.65 14.01 -0.93
C TYR A 591 14.72 14.92 -2.15
N ALA A 592 14.26 16.16 -2.03
CA ALA A 592 14.37 17.17 -3.10
C ALA A 592 15.79 17.70 -3.30
N GLY A 593 16.79 17.22 -2.55
CA GLY A 593 18.18 17.68 -2.62
C GLY A 593 18.39 19.15 -2.19
N ILE A 594 17.44 19.73 -1.49
CA ILE A 594 17.48 21.10 -0.93
C ILE A 594 18.41 21.16 0.27
N HIS A 595 18.32 20.17 1.17
CA HIS A 595 19.09 20.12 2.40
C HIS A 595 20.61 20.15 2.17
N ASP A 596 21.09 19.45 1.12
CA ASP A 596 22.51 19.45 0.78
C ASP A 596 23.01 20.82 0.31
N ASP A 597 22.19 21.56 -0.44
CA ASP A 597 22.52 22.89 -0.86
C ASP A 597 22.50 23.88 0.33
N LEU A 598 21.51 23.75 1.21
CA LEU A 598 21.44 24.53 2.43
C LEU A 598 22.66 24.31 3.33
N ARG A 599 23.08 23.06 3.57
CA ARG A 599 24.27 22.73 4.38
C ARG A 599 25.52 23.44 3.84
N LYS A 600 25.69 23.44 2.50
CA LYS A 600 26.81 24.13 1.84
C LYS A 600 26.75 25.67 2.02
N LEU A 601 25.53 26.20 2.02
CA LEU A 601 25.31 27.65 2.20
C LEU A 601 25.56 28.08 3.65
N TYR A 602 24.99 27.37 4.62
CA TYR A 602 25.19 27.67 6.03
C TYR A 602 26.69 27.57 6.43
N ALA A 603 27.41 26.58 5.92
CA ALA A 603 28.86 26.46 6.15
C ALA A 603 29.70 27.65 5.62
N LYS A 604 29.16 28.41 4.68
CA LYS A 604 29.81 29.62 4.16
C LYS A 604 29.48 30.92 4.94
N SER A 605 28.49 30.83 5.86
CA SER A 605 28.10 31.99 6.66
C SER A 605 29.25 32.48 7.56
N PRO A 606 29.26 33.78 7.95
CA PRO A 606 30.25 34.29 8.88
C PRO A 606 30.27 33.54 10.22
N ASP A 607 29.09 33.22 10.76
CA ASP A 607 28.95 32.53 12.04
C ASP A 607 29.54 31.11 11.99
N ALA A 608 29.26 30.33 10.92
CA ALA A 608 29.82 29.01 10.76
C ALA A 608 31.35 29.02 10.65
N LYS A 609 31.89 29.98 9.92
CA LYS A 609 33.34 30.15 9.78
C LYS A 609 34.01 30.52 11.12
N ALA A 610 33.38 31.41 11.88
CA ALA A 610 33.86 31.80 13.20
C ALA A 610 33.88 30.62 14.19
N LEU A 611 32.92 29.73 14.09
CA LEU A 611 32.76 28.53 14.93
C LEU A 611 33.46 27.29 14.36
N GLY A 612 34.05 27.37 13.17
CA GLY A 612 34.77 26.27 12.52
C GLY A 612 33.89 25.17 11.92
N TYR A 613 32.58 25.42 11.74
CA TYR A 613 31.64 24.43 11.20
C TYR A 613 31.76 24.28 9.68
N LYS A 614 31.75 23.04 9.22
CA LYS A 614 31.74 22.62 7.80
C LYS A 614 30.37 22.11 7.37
N ALA A 615 30.15 21.92 6.08
CA ALA A 615 28.88 21.43 5.55
C ALA A 615 28.45 20.06 6.12
N GLY A 616 29.41 19.21 6.51
CA GLY A 616 29.13 17.94 7.18
C GLY A 616 28.49 18.10 8.56
N ASP A 617 28.86 19.15 9.30
CA ASP A 617 28.39 19.38 10.67
C ASP A 617 26.89 19.71 10.72
N PHE A 618 26.34 20.27 9.64
CA PHE A 618 24.92 20.57 9.49
C PHE A 618 24.06 19.38 9.07
N SER A 619 24.64 18.17 8.97
CA SER A 619 23.86 16.96 8.72
C SER A 619 23.25 16.46 10.03
N TYR A 620 21.93 16.42 10.13
CA TYR A 620 21.25 15.80 11.28
C TYR A 620 21.40 14.26 11.32
N ASN A 621 21.94 13.64 10.25
CA ASN A 621 22.22 12.20 10.22
C ASN A 621 23.59 11.84 10.81
N THR A 622 24.63 12.66 10.54
CA THR A 622 26.02 12.34 10.86
C THR A 622 26.81 13.51 11.41
N GLY A 623 26.25 14.74 11.38
CA GLY A 623 26.94 15.95 11.74
C GLY A 623 27.00 16.17 13.25
N THR A 624 27.94 17.07 13.68
CA THR A 624 28.14 17.43 15.08
C THR A 624 27.01 18.30 15.64
N LEU A 625 26.27 19.00 14.78
CA LEU A 625 25.13 19.86 15.15
C LEU A 625 23.79 19.08 15.28
N ARG A 626 23.79 17.78 15.13
CA ARG A 626 22.61 16.93 15.38
C ARG A 626 22.22 16.93 16.85
N CYS A 627 20.95 16.70 17.14
CA CYS A 627 20.46 16.58 18.50
C CYS A 627 21.03 15.31 19.16
N PRO A 628 21.71 15.42 20.33
CA PRO A 628 22.27 14.27 21.01
C PRO A 628 21.19 13.40 21.69
N GLY A 629 20.03 13.96 22.07
CA GLY A 629 18.95 13.27 22.74
C GLY A 629 18.20 12.27 21.86
N CYS A 630 18.04 12.59 20.56
CA CYS A 630 17.38 11.71 19.61
C CYS A 630 18.29 11.22 18.47
N ASP A 631 19.58 11.53 18.54
CA ASP A 631 20.56 11.20 17.49
C ASP A 631 20.11 11.66 16.08
N GLY A 632 19.41 12.80 16.00
CA GLY A 632 18.93 13.41 14.77
C GLY A 632 17.67 12.80 14.16
N THR A 633 16.95 11.95 14.88
CA THR A 633 15.66 11.40 14.41
C THR A 633 14.49 12.36 14.62
N GLY A 634 14.61 13.31 15.55
CA GLY A 634 13.52 14.21 15.94
C GLY A 634 12.55 13.60 16.94
N VAL A 635 12.52 12.27 17.05
CA VAL A 635 11.61 11.51 17.90
C VAL A 635 12.40 10.58 18.82
N VAL A 636 11.81 10.22 19.95
CA VAL A 636 12.28 9.20 20.87
C VAL A 636 11.23 8.09 20.88
N SER A 637 11.65 6.87 20.53
CA SER A 637 10.80 5.70 20.64
C SER A 637 10.84 5.18 22.06
N LEU A 638 9.69 5.11 22.71
CA LEU A 638 9.54 4.51 24.02
C LEU A 638 9.10 3.07 23.82
N ASP A 639 10.00 2.12 24.16
CA ASP A 639 9.66 0.72 24.30
C ASP A 639 8.80 0.57 25.57
N VAL A 640 7.49 0.48 25.37
CA VAL A 640 6.56 0.19 26.45
C VAL A 640 6.26 -1.30 26.40
N GLN A 641 6.88 -2.08 27.31
CA GLN A 641 6.64 -3.53 27.38
C GLN A 641 5.17 -3.87 27.22
N PHE A 642 4.86 -4.71 26.22
CA PHE A 642 3.51 -5.17 25.82
C PHE A 642 2.60 -4.17 25.08
N LEU A 643 3.12 -3.00 24.65
CA LEU A 643 2.42 -2.06 23.74
C LEU A 643 3.28 -1.82 22.50
N PRO A 644 2.69 -1.37 21.37
CA PRO A 644 3.48 -0.87 20.24
C PRO A 644 4.39 0.29 20.69
N ASP A 645 5.57 0.37 20.14
CA ASP A 645 6.50 1.48 20.38
C ASP A 645 5.80 2.81 20.18
N VAL A 646 5.84 3.68 21.18
CA VAL A 646 5.26 5.03 21.10
C VAL A 646 6.37 6.01 20.76
N ASN A 647 6.26 6.62 19.58
CA ASN A 647 7.15 7.69 19.16
C ASN A 647 6.65 9.03 19.71
N ILE A 648 7.45 9.68 20.51
CA ILE A 648 7.18 11.03 21.00
C ILE A 648 8.20 12.02 20.43
N PRO A 649 7.81 13.30 20.18
CA PRO A 649 8.78 14.33 19.83
C PRO A 649 9.88 14.42 20.85
N CYS A 650 11.12 14.45 20.40
CA CYS A 650 12.27 14.55 21.30
C CYS A 650 12.15 15.77 22.22
N PRO A 651 12.22 15.63 23.54
CA PRO A 651 12.06 16.76 24.46
C PRO A 651 13.18 17.81 24.33
N ASP A 652 14.38 17.40 23.89
CA ASP A 652 15.51 18.30 23.74
C ASP A 652 15.39 19.20 22.50
N CYS A 653 15.06 18.62 21.35
CA CYS A 653 14.99 19.35 20.07
C CYS A 653 13.57 19.64 19.59
N ARG A 654 12.55 19.10 20.26
CA ARG A 654 11.12 19.26 19.93
C ARG A 654 10.78 18.96 18.46
N GLY A 655 11.45 17.93 17.89
CA GLY A 655 11.25 17.51 16.50
C GLY A 655 12.24 18.12 15.50
N SER A 656 12.95 19.19 15.83
CA SER A 656 13.85 19.90 14.87
C SER A 656 15.06 19.08 14.42
N ARG A 657 15.40 17.98 15.10
CA ARG A 657 16.56 17.09 14.81
C ARG A 657 17.93 17.68 15.11
N TYR A 658 18.00 18.96 15.46
CA TYR A 658 19.23 19.71 15.69
C TYR A 658 19.46 20.06 17.16
N SER A 659 20.70 20.16 17.52
CA SER A 659 21.12 20.69 18.83
C SER A 659 20.90 22.21 18.91
N LYS A 660 20.90 22.77 20.13
CA LYS A 660 20.78 24.22 20.35
C LYS A 660 21.89 25.01 19.66
N ALA A 661 23.06 24.43 19.48
CA ALA A 661 24.17 25.07 18.77
C ALA A 661 23.88 25.37 17.31
N ALA A 662 23.03 24.60 16.65
CA ALA A 662 22.62 24.84 15.25
C ALA A 662 21.85 26.14 15.06
N TYR A 663 21.16 26.63 16.11
CA TYR A 663 20.38 27.87 16.06
C TYR A 663 21.26 29.13 16.15
N THR A 664 22.52 29.01 16.57
CA THR A 664 23.46 30.13 16.65
C THR A 664 24.03 30.50 15.29
N VAL A 665 23.98 29.60 14.32
CA VAL A 665 24.46 29.84 12.95
C VAL A 665 23.32 30.31 12.09
N LYS A 666 23.36 31.55 11.62
CA LYS A 666 22.29 32.15 10.82
C LYS A 666 22.76 32.47 9.40
N LEU A 667 21.83 32.31 8.47
CA LEU A 667 21.95 32.75 7.10
C LEU A 667 21.16 34.06 6.94
N THR A 668 21.76 35.06 6.35
CA THR A 668 21.14 36.38 6.10
C THR A 668 20.77 36.47 4.64
N ASN A 669 19.50 36.72 4.32
CA ASN A 669 19.06 37.03 2.97
C ASN A 669 19.27 38.51 2.62
N LYS A 670 19.01 38.88 1.37
CA LYS A 670 19.18 40.30 0.92
C LYS A 670 18.21 41.27 1.58
N SER A 671 17.07 40.80 2.09
CA SER A 671 16.13 41.65 2.84
C SER A 671 16.52 41.87 4.29
N GLY A 672 17.64 41.28 4.74
CA GLY A 672 18.16 41.43 6.11
C GLY A 672 17.56 40.45 7.12
N ALA A 673 16.75 39.49 6.69
CA ALA A 673 16.23 38.44 7.58
C ALA A 673 17.32 37.41 7.93
N HIS A 674 17.39 37.04 9.22
CA HIS A 674 18.42 36.15 9.77
C HIS A 674 17.71 34.85 10.26
N ILE A 675 17.97 33.73 9.63
CA ILE A 675 17.32 32.46 9.94
C ILE A 675 18.35 31.33 10.08
N SER A 676 18.25 30.51 11.12
CA SER A 676 19.07 29.30 11.29
C SER A 676 18.53 28.14 10.44
N LEU A 677 19.36 27.10 10.22
CA LEU A 677 18.95 25.94 9.43
C LEU A 677 17.76 25.20 10.07
N PRO A 678 17.69 24.93 11.38
CA PRO A 678 16.52 24.34 11.99
C PRO A 678 15.23 25.15 11.77
N GLU A 679 15.29 26.50 11.94
CA GLU A 679 14.14 27.39 11.70
C GLU A 679 13.69 27.33 10.23
N LEU A 680 14.61 27.25 9.28
CA LEU A 680 14.26 27.10 7.86
C LEU A 680 13.66 25.74 7.54
N MET A 681 14.12 24.67 8.20
CA MET A 681 13.55 23.33 8.04
C MET A 681 12.12 23.22 8.59
N ASP A 682 11.74 24.04 9.57
CA ASP A 682 10.38 24.10 10.12
C ASP A 682 9.41 24.93 9.25
N MET A 683 9.91 25.65 8.25
CA MET A 683 9.07 26.41 7.33
C MET A 683 8.41 25.53 6.29
N ASP A 684 7.19 25.88 5.91
CA ASP A 684 6.58 25.35 4.70
C ASP A 684 7.29 25.87 3.44
N VAL A 685 7.15 25.14 2.33
CA VAL A 685 7.82 25.45 1.07
C VAL A 685 7.46 26.86 0.56
N ASN A 686 6.17 27.29 0.70
CA ASN A 686 5.75 28.61 0.24
C ASN A 686 6.48 29.74 1.01
N THR A 687 6.57 29.61 2.35
CA THR A 687 7.30 30.57 3.20
C THR A 687 8.81 30.52 2.94
N ALA A 688 9.36 29.32 2.75
CA ALA A 688 10.79 29.15 2.46
C ALA A 688 11.20 29.78 1.10
N ILE A 689 10.32 29.81 0.10
CA ILE A 689 10.55 30.47 -1.19
C ILE A 689 10.86 31.97 -0.99
N ASP A 690 10.09 32.67 -0.14
CA ASP A 690 10.28 34.12 0.09
C ASP A 690 11.62 34.39 0.73
N PHE A 691 12.04 33.55 1.69
CA PHE A 691 13.38 33.69 2.29
C PHE A 691 14.52 33.36 1.32
N CYS A 692 14.35 32.29 0.53
CA CYS A 692 15.37 31.75 -0.38
C CYS A 692 15.38 32.38 -1.77
N ARG A 693 14.57 33.40 -2.04
CA ARG A 693 14.35 33.98 -3.40
C ARG A 693 15.65 34.30 -4.12
N ASP A 694 16.66 34.78 -3.40
CA ASP A 694 17.96 35.18 -3.95
C ASP A 694 18.96 34.01 -4.10
N ILE A 695 18.60 32.82 -3.65
CA ILE A 695 19.44 31.61 -3.64
C ILE A 695 18.99 30.68 -4.76
N LYS A 696 19.44 30.93 -6.00
CA LYS A 696 18.97 30.24 -7.21
C LYS A 696 18.91 28.70 -7.09
N SER A 697 19.94 28.08 -6.49
CA SER A 697 19.98 26.59 -6.37
C SER A 697 18.89 26.02 -5.47
N VAL A 698 18.42 26.81 -4.50
CA VAL A 698 17.37 26.40 -3.56
C VAL A 698 16.01 26.87 -4.05
N SER A 699 15.90 28.15 -4.50
CA SER A 699 14.61 28.72 -4.93
C SER A 699 14.01 27.98 -6.12
N GLN A 700 14.81 27.52 -7.08
CA GLN A 700 14.32 26.71 -8.20
C GLN A 700 13.69 25.39 -7.74
N LYS A 701 14.31 24.69 -6.78
CA LYS A 701 13.78 23.44 -6.25
C LYS A 701 12.51 23.64 -5.42
N LEU A 702 12.46 24.75 -4.67
CA LEU A 702 11.27 25.14 -3.91
C LEU A 702 10.10 25.49 -4.85
N GLU A 703 10.36 26.23 -5.94
CA GLU A 703 9.34 26.54 -6.95
C GLU A 703 8.80 25.27 -7.63
N ILE A 704 9.65 24.27 -7.90
CA ILE A 704 9.21 22.98 -8.42
C ILE A 704 8.27 22.30 -7.40
N LEU A 705 8.62 22.26 -6.11
CA LEU A 705 7.74 21.70 -5.09
C LEU A 705 6.39 22.44 -5.03
N LYS A 706 6.40 23.76 -5.15
CA LYS A 706 5.17 24.56 -5.20
C LYS A 706 4.33 24.25 -6.44
N GLN A 707 4.94 24.15 -7.62
CA GLN A 707 4.28 23.76 -8.86
C GLN A 707 3.64 22.36 -8.79
N LEU A 708 4.25 21.46 -8.01
CA LEU A 708 3.73 20.13 -7.70
C LEU A 708 2.58 20.16 -6.67
N GLY A 709 2.14 21.34 -6.20
CA GLY A 709 1.12 21.46 -5.16
C GLY A 709 1.59 21.01 -3.77
N LEU A 710 2.90 20.99 -3.52
CA LEU A 710 3.52 20.62 -2.25
C LEU A 710 3.95 21.82 -1.41
N GLY A 711 3.45 23.02 -1.75
CA GLY A 711 3.83 24.28 -1.13
C GLY A 711 3.55 24.38 0.37
N TYR A 712 2.61 23.59 0.88
CA TYR A 712 2.23 23.56 2.29
C TYR A 712 3.06 22.62 3.16
N LEU A 713 3.83 21.69 2.54
CA LEU A 713 4.69 20.78 3.30
C LEU A 713 5.85 21.53 3.93
N THR A 714 6.22 21.15 5.17
CA THR A 714 7.41 21.67 5.79
C THR A 714 8.66 21.01 5.21
N LEU A 715 9.77 21.75 5.14
CA LEU A 715 11.03 21.19 4.61
C LEU A 715 11.54 20.01 5.45
N GLY A 716 11.30 20.05 6.76
CA GLY A 716 11.67 19.02 7.73
C GLY A 716 10.68 17.88 7.85
N GLU A 717 9.57 17.89 7.12
CA GLU A 717 8.54 16.86 7.18
C GLU A 717 9.06 15.50 6.77
N GLU A 718 8.68 14.46 7.51
CA GLU A 718 9.16 13.10 7.29
C GLU A 718 8.50 12.48 6.07
N THR A 719 9.29 11.98 5.12
CA THR A 719 8.77 11.40 3.88
C THR A 719 7.92 10.12 4.09
N PRO A 720 8.16 9.26 5.11
CA PRO A 720 7.28 8.11 5.37
C PRO A 720 5.86 8.48 5.84
N GLY A 721 5.68 9.71 6.36
CA GLY A 721 4.39 10.23 6.82
C GLY A 721 3.53 10.84 5.72
N LEU A 722 4.08 11.05 4.53
CA LEU A 722 3.38 11.66 3.40
C LEU A 722 2.23 10.77 2.89
N SER A 723 1.15 11.38 2.43
CA SER A 723 0.09 10.69 1.71
C SER A 723 0.61 10.10 0.39
N GLY A 724 -0.14 9.17 -0.22
CA GLY A 724 0.25 8.54 -1.49
C GLY A 724 0.48 9.55 -2.60
N GLY A 725 -0.44 10.48 -2.76
CA GLY A 725 -0.33 11.52 -3.77
C GLY A 725 0.81 12.51 -3.52
N GLU A 726 1.08 12.87 -2.26
CA GLU A 726 2.23 13.72 -1.90
C GLU A 726 3.56 13.02 -2.23
N ALA A 727 3.68 11.73 -1.89
CA ALA A 727 4.85 10.93 -2.20
C ALA A 727 5.08 10.84 -3.73
N GLN A 728 4.04 10.57 -4.52
CA GLN A 728 4.14 10.54 -5.99
C GLN A 728 4.61 11.88 -6.55
N ARG A 729 4.00 12.99 -6.11
CA ARG A 729 4.37 14.34 -6.56
C ARG A 729 5.79 14.71 -6.14
N LEU A 730 6.22 14.31 -4.95
CA LEU A 730 7.60 14.55 -4.50
C LEU A 730 8.63 13.76 -5.33
N LYS A 731 8.30 12.52 -5.77
CA LYS A 731 9.16 11.75 -6.69
C LYS A 731 9.44 12.50 -8.00
N LEU A 732 8.49 13.29 -8.47
CA LEU A 732 8.63 14.08 -9.70
C LEU A 732 9.54 15.30 -9.54
N ALA A 733 9.80 15.76 -8.32
CA ALA A 733 10.55 17.00 -8.09
C ALA A 733 11.95 16.99 -8.73
N SER A 734 12.57 15.83 -8.89
CA SER A 734 13.89 15.68 -9.55
C SER A 734 13.82 15.62 -11.07
N GLU A 735 12.63 15.46 -11.65
CA GLU A 735 12.42 15.20 -13.07
C GLU A 735 11.89 16.41 -13.85
N ILE A 736 11.15 17.29 -13.19
CA ILE A 736 10.59 18.48 -13.83
C ILE A 736 11.72 19.42 -14.30
N GLY A 737 11.59 19.94 -15.52
CA GLY A 737 12.53 20.89 -16.11
C GLY A 737 13.68 20.27 -16.92
N LYS A 738 13.72 18.93 -17.07
CA LYS A 738 14.65 18.25 -17.98
C LYS A 738 13.97 17.95 -19.30
N THR A 739 14.71 17.82 -20.40
CA THR A 739 14.21 17.29 -21.68
C THR A 739 13.87 15.81 -21.47
N GLN A 740 12.70 15.37 -21.94
CA GLN A 740 12.13 14.07 -21.62
C GLN A 740 11.60 13.31 -22.87
N GLU A 741 12.02 13.69 -24.08
CA GLU A 741 11.52 13.13 -25.35
C GLU A 741 11.71 11.61 -25.48
N ASP A 742 12.70 11.05 -24.75
CA ASP A 742 13.01 9.65 -24.69
C ASP A 742 12.47 8.93 -23.44
N SER A 743 11.60 9.61 -22.71
CA SER A 743 11.13 9.14 -21.39
C SER A 743 9.65 8.81 -21.38
N VAL A 744 9.30 7.67 -20.77
CA VAL A 744 7.92 7.29 -20.44
C VAL A 744 7.74 7.41 -18.93
N PHE A 745 6.77 8.22 -18.52
CA PHE A 745 6.31 8.34 -17.14
C PHE A 745 5.04 7.54 -16.96
N VAL A 746 5.04 6.61 -16.03
CA VAL A 746 3.88 5.80 -15.68
C VAL A 746 3.42 6.18 -14.28
N PHE A 747 2.14 6.57 -14.16
CA PHE A 747 1.51 6.92 -12.89
C PHE A 747 0.46 5.87 -12.52
N ASP A 748 0.48 5.43 -11.28
CA ASP A 748 -0.49 4.48 -10.74
C ASP A 748 -1.43 5.22 -9.78
N GLU A 749 -2.67 5.47 -10.24
CA GLU A 749 -3.76 6.14 -9.52
C GLU A 749 -3.31 7.45 -8.81
N PRO A 750 -2.75 8.44 -9.53
CA PRO A 750 -2.19 9.63 -8.92
C PRO A 750 -3.22 10.62 -8.36
N SER A 751 -4.50 10.50 -8.69
CA SER A 751 -5.59 11.33 -8.14
C SER A 751 -6.06 10.87 -6.76
N ILE A 752 -5.58 9.73 -6.27
CA ILE A 752 -5.97 9.21 -4.96
C ILE A 752 -5.84 10.27 -3.85
N GLY A 753 -6.95 10.54 -3.15
CA GLY A 753 -6.98 11.48 -2.02
C GLY A 753 -6.80 12.94 -2.43
N LEU A 754 -7.03 13.29 -3.70
CA LEU A 754 -6.95 14.66 -4.19
C LEU A 754 -8.33 15.32 -4.26
N HIS A 755 -8.42 16.53 -3.71
CA HIS A 755 -9.55 17.42 -3.98
C HIS A 755 -9.57 17.81 -5.47
N PRO A 756 -10.75 18.10 -6.08
CA PRO A 756 -10.82 18.53 -7.48
C PRO A 756 -9.87 19.69 -7.86
N LEU A 757 -9.63 20.62 -6.95
CA LEU A 757 -8.61 21.68 -7.15
C LEU A 757 -7.18 21.12 -7.21
N ASP A 758 -6.87 20.08 -6.44
CA ASP A 758 -5.55 19.44 -6.48
C ASP A 758 -5.38 18.58 -7.74
N VAL A 759 -6.48 18.02 -8.29
CA VAL A 759 -6.49 17.35 -9.60
C VAL A 759 -6.12 18.34 -10.72
N GLN A 760 -6.55 19.60 -10.64
CA GLN A 760 -6.11 20.65 -11.57
C GLN A 760 -4.60 20.88 -11.54
N VAL A 761 -4.00 20.87 -10.35
CA VAL A 761 -2.54 20.97 -10.20
C VAL A 761 -1.85 19.76 -10.83
N LEU A 762 -2.38 18.56 -10.61
CA LEU A 762 -1.85 17.31 -11.19
C LEU A 762 -1.89 17.36 -12.74
N LEU A 763 -2.99 17.81 -13.32
CA LEU A 763 -3.10 18.01 -14.78
C LEU A 763 -2.07 19.02 -15.31
N GLY A 764 -1.80 20.09 -14.54
CA GLY A 764 -0.72 21.03 -14.84
C GLY A 764 0.67 20.36 -14.85
N VAL A 765 0.92 19.42 -13.94
CA VAL A 765 2.16 18.64 -13.91
C VAL A 765 2.29 17.75 -15.16
N PHE A 766 1.22 17.04 -15.55
CA PHE A 766 1.23 16.25 -16.78
C PHE A 766 1.51 17.14 -18.00
N GLN A 767 0.87 18.30 -18.06
CA GLN A 767 1.12 19.26 -19.14
C GLN A 767 2.59 19.72 -19.19
N ALA A 768 3.22 19.94 -18.04
CA ALA A 768 4.65 20.32 -18.00
C ALA A 768 5.55 19.19 -18.52
N LEU A 769 5.29 17.93 -18.16
CA LEU A 769 6.03 16.78 -18.68
C LEU A 769 5.87 16.64 -20.20
N LEU A 770 4.65 16.77 -20.72
CA LEU A 770 4.36 16.70 -22.14
C LEU A 770 5.02 17.83 -22.94
N HIS A 771 5.09 19.04 -22.38
CA HIS A 771 5.82 20.16 -22.98
C HIS A 771 7.33 19.90 -23.13
N HIS A 772 7.89 19.08 -22.25
CA HIS A 772 9.29 18.63 -22.35
C HIS A 772 9.46 17.35 -23.19
N GLY A 773 8.42 16.92 -23.92
CA GLY A 773 8.44 15.81 -24.87
C GLY A 773 8.16 14.44 -24.25
N ALA A 774 7.88 14.34 -22.95
CA ALA A 774 7.62 13.06 -22.29
C ALA A 774 6.35 12.35 -22.82
N THR A 775 6.36 11.03 -22.80
CA THR A 775 5.14 10.22 -22.91
C THR A 775 4.61 9.94 -21.51
N VAL A 776 3.33 10.20 -21.27
CA VAL A 776 2.71 10.03 -19.95
C VAL A 776 1.61 8.97 -20.03
N VAL A 777 1.73 7.91 -19.24
CA VAL A 777 0.74 6.84 -19.11
C VAL A 777 0.21 6.85 -17.69
N VAL A 778 -1.10 6.90 -17.51
CA VAL A 778 -1.74 7.02 -16.19
C VAL A 778 -2.79 5.93 -16.05
N ILE A 779 -2.70 5.13 -14.98
CA ILE A 779 -3.79 4.25 -14.57
C ILE A 779 -4.72 5.10 -13.71
N GLU A 780 -5.99 5.26 -14.11
CA GLU A 780 -6.90 6.19 -13.44
C GLU A 780 -8.37 5.82 -13.53
N HIS A 781 -9.12 6.29 -12.52
CA HIS A 781 -10.58 6.20 -12.42
C HIS A 781 -11.24 7.59 -12.35
N ASP A 782 -10.48 8.62 -12.01
CA ASP A 782 -10.96 9.99 -11.90
C ASP A 782 -11.43 10.51 -13.26
N LEU A 783 -12.71 10.94 -13.32
CA LEU A 783 -13.35 11.37 -14.55
C LEU A 783 -12.75 12.67 -15.12
N ASP A 784 -12.23 13.54 -14.25
CA ASP A 784 -11.61 14.78 -14.71
C ASP A 784 -10.24 14.51 -15.36
N VAL A 785 -9.48 13.53 -14.85
CA VAL A 785 -8.24 13.07 -15.50
C VAL A 785 -8.54 12.39 -16.83
N ILE A 786 -9.56 11.50 -16.87
CA ILE A 786 -9.98 10.80 -18.10
C ILE A 786 -10.42 11.80 -19.18
N LYS A 787 -11.24 12.80 -18.84
CA LYS A 787 -11.70 13.85 -19.78
C LYS A 787 -10.56 14.71 -20.35
N ASN A 788 -9.46 14.83 -19.59
CA ASN A 788 -8.27 15.59 -19.98
C ASN A 788 -7.20 14.75 -20.70
N ALA A 789 -7.42 13.45 -20.92
CA ALA A 789 -6.52 12.59 -21.67
C ALA A 789 -6.51 12.93 -23.16
N ASP A 790 -5.37 12.71 -23.82
CA ASP A 790 -5.29 12.73 -25.28
C ASP A 790 -5.81 11.40 -25.85
N TYR A 791 -5.51 10.30 -25.15
CA TYR A 791 -5.88 8.94 -25.52
C TYR A 791 -6.31 8.15 -24.29
N VAL A 792 -7.34 7.34 -24.43
CA VAL A 792 -7.88 6.50 -23.35
C VAL A 792 -7.88 5.04 -23.79
N ILE A 793 -7.49 4.14 -22.90
CA ILE A 793 -7.60 2.70 -23.09
C ILE A 793 -8.53 2.20 -21.98
N ASP A 794 -9.72 1.71 -22.34
CA ASP A 794 -10.71 1.21 -21.41
C ASP A 794 -10.67 -0.32 -21.34
N MET A 795 -10.39 -0.86 -20.18
CA MET A 795 -10.27 -2.29 -19.93
C MET A 795 -11.51 -2.85 -19.23
N GLY A 796 -11.96 -4.00 -19.67
CA GLY A 796 -13.17 -4.62 -19.11
C GLY A 796 -13.54 -5.94 -19.82
N PRO A 797 -14.87 -6.25 -19.95
CA PRO A 797 -16.02 -5.49 -19.43
C PRO A 797 -16.24 -5.61 -17.92
N GLY A 798 -15.67 -6.61 -17.26
CA GLY A 798 -15.79 -6.86 -15.83
C GLY A 798 -14.46 -7.01 -15.13
N GLY A 799 -14.47 -7.46 -13.87
CA GLY A 799 -13.28 -7.87 -13.13
C GLY A 799 -12.99 -9.37 -13.30
N GLY A 800 -11.74 -9.79 -13.01
CA GLY A 800 -11.33 -11.19 -13.07
C GLY A 800 -11.39 -11.79 -14.48
N GLU A 801 -11.85 -13.03 -14.61
CA GLU A 801 -11.96 -13.75 -15.89
C GLU A 801 -12.93 -13.10 -16.88
N ALA A 802 -13.93 -12.36 -16.38
CA ALA A 802 -14.85 -11.58 -17.23
C ALA A 802 -14.18 -10.32 -17.81
N GLY A 803 -13.03 -9.92 -17.28
CA GLY A 803 -12.24 -8.77 -17.72
C GLY A 803 -11.07 -9.16 -18.60
N GLY A 804 -9.98 -8.40 -18.46
CA GLY A 804 -8.71 -8.68 -19.09
C GLY A 804 -8.65 -8.40 -20.59
N GLN A 805 -9.53 -7.55 -21.11
CA GLN A 805 -9.59 -7.16 -22.52
C GLN A 805 -9.62 -5.64 -22.65
N ILE A 806 -9.14 -5.14 -23.78
CA ILE A 806 -9.37 -3.76 -24.19
C ILE A 806 -10.74 -3.70 -24.83
N ILE A 807 -11.67 -2.97 -24.21
CA ILE A 807 -13.05 -2.80 -24.69
C ILE A 807 -13.14 -1.66 -25.69
N ALA A 808 -12.41 -0.59 -25.43
CA ALA A 808 -12.36 0.59 -26.27
C ALA A 808 -11.00 1.26 -26.14
N SER A 809 -10.55 1.90 -27.21
CA SER A 809 -9.40 2.80 -27.19
C SER A 809 -9.61 3.95 -28.15
N GLY A 810 -9.23 5.17 -27.76
CA GLY A 810 -9.46 6.36 -28.56
C GLY A 810 -9.44 7.64 -27.73
N THR A 811 -9.95 8.72 -28.28
CA THR A 811 -10.16 9.97 -27.55
C THR A 811 -11.24 9.81 -26.46
N PRO A 812 -11.27 10.64 -25.43
CA PRO A 812 -12.35 10.61 -24.41
C PRO A 812 -13.76 10.65 -25.02
N GLN A 813 -13.92 11.36 -26.13
CA GLN A 813 -15.20 11.43 -26.84
C GLN A 813 -15.59 10.10 -27.49
N GLU A 814 -14.63 9.39 -28.08
CA GLU A 814 -14.86 8.06 -28.67
C GLU A 814 -15.20 7.02 -27.60
N ILE A 815 -14.59 7.11 -26.43
CA ILE A 815 -14.91 6.25 -25.27
C ILE A 815 -16.34 6.53 -24.79
N LYS A 816 -16.73 7.79 -24.68
CA LYS A 816 -18.09 8.21 -24.31
C LYS A 816 -19.15 7.65 -25.28
N GLU A 817 -18.86 7.63 -26.55
CA GLU A 817 -19.78 7.17 -27.60
C GLU A 817 -19.81 5.65 -27.77
N ASN A 818 -18.87 4.93 -27.13
CA ASN A 818 -18.81 3.48 -27.26
C ASN A 818 -19.80 2.79 -26.29
N PRO A 819 -20.83 2.10 -26.80
CA PRO A 819 -21.86 1.47 -25.95
C PRO A 819 -21.33 0.31 -25.07
N ASN A 820 -20.15 -0.24 -25.40
CA ASN A 820 -19.53 -1.32 -24.62
C ASN A 820 -18.66 -0.78 -23.48
N SER A 821 -18.35 0.52 -23.48
CA SER A 821 -17.54 1.14 -22.45
C SER A 821 -18.39 1.46 -21.21
N ILE A 822 -18.09 0.81 -20.10
CA ILE A 822 -18.70 1.14 -18.80
C ILE A 822 -18.24 2.54 -18.36
N THR A 823 -16.96 2.85 -18.52
CA THR A 823 -16.39 4.16 -18.21
C THR A 823 -17.05 5.27 -19.04
N GLY A 824 -17.34 5.01 -20.33
CA GLY A 824 -17.98 5.96 -21.24
C GLY A 824 -19.33 6.49 -20.72
N ASN A 825 -20.12 5.66 -20.02
CA ASN A 825 -21.41 6.04 -19.44
C ASN A 825 -21.29 7.16 -18.36
N TYR A 826 -20.11 7.34 -17.78
CA TYR A 826 -19.84 8.31 -16.73
C TYR A 826 -19.10 9.56 -17.23
N ILE A 827 -18.62 9.55 -18.47
CA ILE A 827 -18.00 10.71 -19.11
C ILE A 827 -19.12 11.68 -19.54
N SER A 828 -19.37 12.68 -18.73
CA SER A 828 -20.41 13.70 -19.00
C SER A 828 -20.00 14.73 -20.06
#